data_b6fbc40d3e4551ed3ba9c7c7585497df
#
_entry.id   b6fbc40d3e4551ed3ba9c7c7585497df
#
_cell.length_a   1.000
_cell.length_b   1.000
_cell.length_c   1.000
_cell.angle_alpha   90.00
_cell.angle_beta   90.00
_cell.angle_gamma   90.00
#
_symmetry.space_group_name_H-M   'P 1'
#
loop_
_entity.id
_entity.type
_entity.pdbx_description
1 polymer ?
#
loop_
_entity_poly.entity_id
_entity_poly.type
_entity_poly.pdbx_seq_one_letter_code
_entity_poly.pdbx_strand_id
1 'polypeptide(L)'
;MFEKIGKFVVKYRIIVLLFWLVTVVFVGIKAPSLSQVGTIDEATFLPSSTESVKVKDAIKDKFPEEQATGSGVIIFFNQKGLSLEDNSYVKKVSDWLTSDQKPTEVEKVMSVATNPESESLFTSQDKTTTLIQVNFSTNSFDKKTEEVVGLIRKQLNDRPADLQTYLSGQAGIGADLSDSIKQSVDKTTWATIILVIVLLLVIYRSPVASLVPLVTVSSAFVISRGVLGYLAQGGWKITSMLDSFLIVLIFGAGIDYCLFIVSRLKEELAKGNHEHEAVAQTMAKIGVVIAASAATVMVGFLGLSVASFGMIKTIGPALAIAIGITLLAGLTLTPALMSILGHKLFWPFPEVEKPHKSLILDWKKLAFIVTSKAKFIAPVVILLLLIPHLALSKTNKSFDILSEMPKNKESVQGFEVLKGHFDQGEIMPLQVVIDSKNDQLLEVKNLSALDKISTELARIEGVAKVRSVIAPTGDNDQSPFKVSNQLKNFQDQTQAIAEKMTTSAGLEEIKGNNLASLNSYLDSLSSSYPEVKEENSFKEAKTILGDLSAQMQTPSASTVNYLALANLGSALEKLSQDFKSLATAFNQKPNAYLYSDALASQNPLLKNLEKIFVSSDKTTTRLYVILKDDPYSDKAFKTVITIREKLHQALSETELKSAANFVGGPTAEFTDIQDVMNKDFSKVMVIVVIGVLVVLIILLRSLIAPLYLMATVLLSYGATIGIVTWLFQNILGYSGISYIIPILLFVLLVALGADYNIFLSSRIKEESRISDPLTGIKVASEKTGAIITACGIILAGTFATMAFAPLRMLSQVGLAVAVGILLDTFVVRAILVPAIATLLGKWNWWPSKVRK
;
A
#
# COMPACT_ATOMS: atom_id res chain seq x y z
N MET A 1 29.78 34.27 2.52
CA MET A 1 29.70 33.01 3.29
C MET A 1 30.40 31.86 2.54
N PHE A 2 30.05 31.53 1.32
CA PHE A 2 30.62 30.38 0.58
C PHE A 2 32.09 30.49 0.24
N GLU A 3 32.62 31.71 -0.01
CA GLU A 3 34.05 31.92 -0.14
C GLU A 3 34.83 31.52 1.15
N LYS A 4 34.28 31.90 2.32
CA LYS A 4 34.86 31.49 3.60
C LYS A 4 34.84 29.98 3.77
N ILE A 5 33.74 29.30 3.36
CA ILE A 5 33.66 27.83 3.35
C ILE A 5 34.73 27.25 2.41
N GLY A 6 34.86 27.78 1.20
CA GLY A 6 35.90 27.35 0.25
C GLY A 6 37.32 27.49 0.83
N LYS A 7 37.66 28.63 1.40
CA LYS A 7 38.97 28.86 2.06
C LYS A 7 39.20 27.94 3.24
N PHE A 8 38.15 27.66 4.06
CA PHE A 8 38.22 26.73 5.17
C PHE A 8 38.46 25.29 4.71
N VAL A 9 37.72 24.83 3.73
CA VAL A 9 37.85 23.48 3.17
C VAL A 9 39.24 23.28 2.53
N VAL A 10 39.72 24.25 1.78
CA VAL A 10 41.08 24.22 1.19
C VAL A 10 42.16 24.12 2.28
N LYS A 11 42.04 24.93 3.33
CA LYS A 11 42.99 24.93 4.44
C LYS A 11 43.01 23.59 5.22
N TYR A 12 41.84 23.01 5.47
CA TYR A 12 41.68 21.81 6.29
C TYR A 12 41.29 20.57 5.46
N ARG A 13 41.63 20.50 4.17
CA ARG A 13 41.19 19.48 3.20
C ARG A 13 41.38 18.04 3.65
N ILE A 14 42.51 17.73 4.35
CA ILE A 14 42.80 16.38 4.85
C ILE A 14 41.85 16.03 6.01
N ILE A 15 41.59 16.98 6.91
CA ILE A 15 40.69 16.79 8.05
C ILE A 15 39.24 16.55 7.55
N VAL A 16 38.82 17.32 6.54
CA VAL A 16 37.49 17.14 5.91
C VAL A 16 37.38 15.75 5.27
N LEU A 17 38.42 15.31 4.55
CA LEU A 17 38.45 13.97 3.96
C LEU A 17 38.36 12.87 5.02
N LEU A 18 39.18 12.98 6.08
CA LEU A 18 39.18 12.01 7.18
C LEU A 18 37.82 11.98 7.90
N PHE A 19 37.22 13.14 8.14
CA PHE A 19 35.88 13.22 8.74
C PHE A 19 34.83 12.46 7.92
N TRP A 20 34.77 12.69 6.59
CA TRP A 20 33.84 11.99 5.71
C TRP A 20 34.13 10.49 5.66
N LEU A 21 35.40 10.09 5.54
CA LEU A 21 35.82 8.69 5.52
C LEU A 21 35.42 7.95 6.80
N VAL A 22 35.74 8.53 7.96
CA VAL A 22 35.38 7.93 9.27
C VAL A 22 33.85 7.84 9.41
N THR A 23 33.12 8.87 8.99
CA THR A 23 31.67 8.89 9.08
C THR A 23 31.04 7.81 8.15
N VAL A 24 31.52 7.68 6.92
CA VAL A 24 31.06 6.65 5.98
C VAL A 24 31.33 5.25 6.53
N VAL A 25 32.53 4.98 7.02
CA VAL A 25 32.89 3.68 7.59
C VAL A 25 32.07 3.36 8.84
N PHE A 26 31.94 4.34 9.76
CA PHE A 26 31.16 4.15 10.99
C PHE A 26 29.69 3.87 10.69
N VAL A 27 29.08 4.70 9.84
CA VAL A 27 27.67 4.56 9.47
C VAL A 27 27.45 3.28 8.65
N GLY A 28 28.33 2.98 7.70
CA GLY A 28 28.22 1.78 6.84
C GLY A 28 28.30 0.46 7.62
N ILE A 29 29.05 0.42 8.75
CA ILE A 29 29.17 -0.78 9.58
C ILE A 29 28.08 -0.86 10.66
N LYS A 30 27.66 0.25 11.25
CA LYS A 30 26.82 0.27 12.44
C LYS A 30 25.35 0.58 12.19
N ALA A 31 25.01 1.24 11.07
CA ALA A 31 23.64 1.65 10.82
C ALA A 31 22.79 0.45 10.35
N PRO A 32 21.54 0.33 10.84
CA PRO A 32 20.60 -0.67 10.35
C PRO A 32 20.22 -0.36 8.90
N SER A 33 20.01 -1.41 8.09
CA SER A 33 19.56 -1.23 6.70
C SER A 33 18.07 -0.92 6.67
N LEU A 34 17.64 -0.05 5.75
CA LEU A 34 16.22 0.29 5.56
C LEU A 34 15.38 -0.94 5.19
N SER A 35 15.95 -1.93 4.52
CA SER A 35 15.26 -3.20 4.23
C SER A 35 14.98 -4.05 5.47
N GLN A 36 15.65 -3.78 6.60
CA GLN A 36 15.44 -4.50 7.86
C GLN A 36 14.47 -3.78 8.79
N VAL A 37 14.45 -2.45 8.77
CA VAL A 37 13.67 -1.61 9.70
C VAL A 37 12.51 -0.88 9.04
N GLY A 38 12.44 -0.84 7.72
CA GLY A 38 11.33 -0.28 6.95
C GLY A 38 10.14 -1.22 6.89
N THR A 39 8.94 -0.67 6.71
CA THR A 39 7.71 -1.45 6.50
C THR A 39 7.31 -1.48 5.03
N ILE A 40 6.71 -2.59 4.61
CA ILE A 40 6.10 -2.77 3.28
C ILE A 40 4.58 -2.74 3.33
N ASP A 41 3.98 -2.81 4.53
CA ASP A 41 2.53 -2.79 4.76
C ASP A 41 1.99 -1.35 4.60
N GLU A 42 1.34 -1.08 3.48
CA GLU A 42 0.77 0.23 3.18
C GLU A 42 -0.38 0.62 4.12
N ALA A 43 -1.17 -0.35 4.60
CA ALA A 43 -2.26 -0.10 5.54
C ALA A 43 -1.77 0.49 6.88
N THR A 44 -0.53 0.18 7.26
CA THR A 44 0.11 0.73 8.47
C THR A 44 0.27 2.27 8.42
N PHE A 45 0.22 2.84 7.22
CA PHE A 45 0.34 4.28 6.99
C PHE A 45 -0.99 5.02 6.93
N LEU A 46 -2.13 4.32 7.01
CA LEU A 46 -3.45 4.95 7.07
C LEU A 46 -3.62 5.75 8.37
N PRO A 47 -4.32 6.90 8.32
CA PRO A 47 -4.71 7.63 9.53
C PRO A 47 -5.61 6.79 10.43
N SER A 48 -5.46 6.90 11.73
CA SER A 48 -6.31 6.22 12.73
C SER A 48 -7.80 6.62 12.65
N SER A 49 -8.10 7.71 11.95
CA SER A 49 -9.47 8.17 11.73
C SER A 49 -10.23 7.36 10.66
N THR A 50 -9.55 6.59 9.82
CA THR A 50 -10.18 5.80 8.75
C THR A 50 -10.97 4.61 9.32
N GLU A 51 -12.04 4.21 8.62
CA GLU A 51 -12.89 3.13 9.10
C GLU A 51 -12.18 1.78 9.11
N SER A 52 -11.36 1.49 8.11
CA SER A 52 -10.60 0.25 8.05
C SER A 52 -9.64 0.07 9.23
N VAL A 53 -9.01 1.15 9.69
CA VAL A 53 -8.15 1.13 10.89
C VAL A 53 -8.99 0.92 12.14
N LYS A 54 -10.15 1.59 12.26
CA LYS A 54 -11.06 1.39 13.40
C LYS A 54 -11.58 -0.04 13.48
N VAL A 55 -11.89 -0.69 12.32
CA VAL A 55 -12.27 -2.11 12.30
C VAL A 55 -11.14 -2.98 12.81
N LYS A 56 -9.90 -2.74 12.35
CA LYS A 56 -8.71 -3.49 12.81
C LYS A 56 -8.50 -3.35 14.32
N ASP A 57 -8.64 -2.13 14.84
CA ASP A 57 -8.53 -1.86 16.28
C ASP A 57 -9.67 -2.52 17.07
N ALA A 58 -10.92 -2.43 16.59
CA ALA A 58 -12.07 -3.06 17.22
C ALA A 58 -11.97 -4.60 17.25
N ILE A 59 -11.52 -5.21 16.15
CA ILE A 59 -11.30 -6.67 16.09
C ILE A 59 -10.21 -7.08 17.07
N LYS A 60 -9.11 -6.34 17.13
CA LYS A 60 -8.02 -6.60 18.07
C LYS A 60 -8.47 -6.53 19.54
N ASP A 61 -9.35 -5.57 19.87
CA ASP A 61 -9.84 -5.35 21.22
C ASP A 61 -10.95 -6.34 21.61
N LYS A 62 -11.92 -6.58 20.71
CA LYS A 62 -13.15 -7.31 21.01
C LYS A 62 -13.12 -8.79 20.65
N PHE A 63 -12.18 -9.23 19.80
CA PHE A 63 -12.05 -10.62 19.35
C PHE A 63 -10.63 -11.17 19.58
N PRO A 64 -10.13 -11.17 20.82
CA PRO A 64 -8.74 -11.53 21.14
C PRO A 64 -8.38 -12.98 20.78
N GLU A 65 -9.32 -13.91 20.78
CA GLU A 65 -9.08 -15.33 20.43
C GLU A 65 -8.86 -15.55 18.92
N GLU A 66 -9.15 -14.53 18.08
CA GLU A 66 -8.96 -14.57 16.64
C GLU A 66 -7.88 -13.60 16.14
N GLN A 67 -6.95 -13.25 17.02
CA GLN A 67 -5.82 -12.37 16.69
C GLN A 67 -4.77 -13.07 15.81
N ALA A 68 -5.19 -13.58 14.65
CA ALA A 68 -4.21 -13.81 13.61
C ALA A 68 -3.67 -12.45 13.14
N THR A 69 -2.49 -12.10 13.60
CA THR A 69 -1.80 -10.87 13.16
C THR A 69 -1.34 -10.99 11.72
N GLY A 70 -1.26 -12.21 11.18
CA GLY A 70 -0.97 -12.51 9.80
C GLY A 70 -1.71 -13.75 9.30
N SER A 71 -1.99 -13.82 8.01
CA SER A 71 -2.65 -14.95 7.37
C SER A 71 -2.02 -15.30 6.03
N GLY A 72 -1.95 -16.59 5.72
CA GLY A 72 -1.54 -17.13 4.43
C GLY A 72 -2.45 -18.28 4.01
N VAL A 73 -2.45 -18.59 2.72
CA VAL A 73 -3.22 -19.68 2.15
C VAL A 73 -2.30 -20.55 1.31
N ILE A 74 -2.18 -21.81 1.67
CA ILE A 74 -1.51 -22.82 0.84
C ILE A 74 -2.56 -23.40 -0.10
N ILE A 75 -2.27 -23.38 -1.38
CA ILE A 75 -3.15 -23.81 -2.46
C ILE A 75 -2.57 -25.06 -3.07
N PHE A 76 -3.36 -26.10 -3.16
CA PHE A 76 -3.04 -27.35 -3.84
C PHE A 76 -3.96 -27.46 -5.05
N PHE A 77 -3.36 -27.48 -6.24
CA PHE A 77 -4.11 -27.48 -7.50
C PHE A 77 -3.67 -28.63 -8.41
N ASN A 78 -4.63 -29.38 -8.91
CA ASN A 78 -4.42 -30.39 -9.94
C ASN A 78 -5.50 -30.26 -11.01
N GLN A 79 -5.08 -29.87 -12.21
CA GLN A 79 -6.00 -29.64 -13.33
C GLN A 79 -6.87 -30.86 -13.69
N LYS A 80 -6.42 -32.08 -13.37
CA LYS A 80 -7.15 -33.32 -13.63
C LYS A 80 -8.13 -33.70 -12.50
N GLY A 81 -8.22 -32.88 -11.46
CA GLY A 81 -8.90 -33.19 -10.19
C GLY A 81 -7.93 -33.79 -9.16
N LEU A 82 -8.20 -33.54 -7.87
CA LEU A 82 -7.37 -34.02 -6.77
C LEU A 82 -7.48 -35.54 -6.63
N SER A 83 -6.35 -36.23 -6.75
CA SER A 83 -6.23 -37.69 -6.55
C SER A 83 -6.20 -38.07 -5.07
N LEU A 84 -6.26 -39.37 -4.77
CA LEU A 84 -6.08 -39.89 -3.41
C LEU A 84 -4.65 -39.61 -2.89
N GLU A 85 -3.64 -39.64 -3.78
CA GLU A 85 -2.27 -39.31 -3.44
C GLU A 85 -2.13 -37.80 -3.11
N ASP A 86 -2.78 -36.92 -3.89
CA ASP A 86 -2.81 -35.48 -3.62
C ASP A 86 -3.46 -35.20 -2.25
N ASN A 87 -4.61 -35.80 -1.97
CA ASN A 87 -5.31 -35.62 -0.70
C ASN A 87 -4.49 -36.14 0.49
N SER A 88 -3.76 -37.27 0.30
CA SER A 88 -2.84 -37.80 1.32
C SER A 88 -1.68 -36.82 1.58
N TYR A 89 -1.16 -36.19 0.52
CA TYR A 89 -0.11 -35.18 0.65
C TYR A 89 -0.63 -33.91 1.34
N VAL A 90 -1.83 -33.41 0.99
CA VAL A 90 -2.48 -32.28 1.67
C VAL A 90 -2.63 -32.57 3.16
N LYS A 91 -3.10 -33.78 3.51
CA LYS A 91 -3.19 -34.21 4.91
C LYS A 91 -1.82 -34.23 5.60
N LYS A 92 -0.78 -34.79 4.98
CA LYS A 92 0.60 -34.78 5.49
C LYS A 92 1.09 -33.36 5.81
N VAL A 93 0.82 -32.39 4.92
CA VAL A 93 1.19 -30.98 5.13
C VAL A 93 0.39 -30.37 6.27
N SER A 94 -0.92 -30.64 6.34
CA SER A 94 -1.78 -30.18 7.42
C SER A 94 -1.34 -30.74 8.78
N ASP A 95 -1.04 -32.02 8.85
CA ASP A 95 -0.55 -32.69 10.05
C ASP A 95 0.81 -32.13 10.51
N TRP A 96 1.73 -31.85 9.58
CA TRP A 96 3.00 -31.20 9.90
C TRP A 96 2.79 -29.79 10.47
N LEU A 97 1.92 -28.97 9.87
CA LEU A 97 1.62 -27.61 10.33
C LEU A 97 0.90 -27.55 11.69
N THR A 98 0.31 -28.67 12.12
CA THR A 98 -0.36 -28.80 13.44
C THR A 98 0.50 -29.53 14.46
N SER A 99 1.63 -30.14 14.04
CA SER A 99 2.54 -30.86 14.92
C SER A 99 3.47 -29.95 15.73
N ASP A 100 4.19 -30.55 16.70
CA ASP A 100 5.23 -29.82 17.46
C ASP A 100 6.45 -29.41 16.60
N GLN A 101 6.56 -29.91 15.38
CA GLN A 101 7.64 -29.57 14.43
C GLN A 101 7.30 -28.35 13.54
N LYS A 102 6.11 -27.77 13.71
CA LYS A 102 5.70 -26.55 12.98
C LYS A 102 6.59 -25.36 13.34
N PRO A 103 6.75 -24.37 12.44
CA PRO A 103 7.36 -23.08 12.81
C PRO A 103 6.60 -22.41 13.97
N THR A 104 7.33 -21.80 14.89
CA THR A 104 6.78 -21.21 16.13
C THR A 104 5.78 -20.09 15.88
N GLU A 105 5.91 -19.43 14.75
CA GLU A 105 5.01 -18.33 14.33
C GLU A 105 3.68 -18.84 13.73
N VAL A 106 3.56 -20.12 13.40
CA VAL A 106 2.29 -20.72 12.97
C VAL A 106 1.40 -20.93 14.18
N GLU A 107 0.31 -20.19 14.27
CA GLU A 107 -0.59 -20.20 15.42
C GLU A 107 -1.76 -21.17 15.22
N LYS A 108 -2.51 -20.98 14.12
CA LYS A 108 -3.72 -21.77 13.81
C LYS A 108 -3.70 -22.22 12.36
N VAL A 109 -4.13 -23.47 12.15
CA VAL A 109 -4.25 -24.07 10.81
C VAL A 109 -5.67 -24.54 10.62
N MET A 110 -6.26 -24.19 9.47
CA MET A 110 -7.60 -24.63 9.08
C MET A 110 -7.54 -25.26 7.69
N SER A 111 -8.10 -26.46 7.58
CA SER A 111 -8.12 -27.26 6.36
C SER A 111 -9.26 -28.27 6.42
N VAL A 112 -9.52 -28.98 5.33
CA VAL A 112 -10.44 -30.12 5.34
C VAL A 112 -10.02 -31.17 6.37
N ALA A 113 -8.71 -31.40 6.60
CA ALA A 113 -8.20 -32.36 7.55
C ALA A 113 -8.49 -31.97 9.02
N THR A 114 -8.43 -30.68 9.35
CA THR A 114 -8.73 -30.15 10.70
C THR A 114 -10.21 -29.89 10.91
N ASN A 115 -10.97 -29.61 9.85
CA ASN A 115 -12.38 -29.21 9.87
C ASN A 115 -13.14 -29.90 8.73
N PRO A 116 -13.41 -31.23 8.83
CA PRO A 116 -14.07 -32.00 7.76
C PRO A 116 -15.47 -31.48 7.40
N GLU A 117 -16.21 -30.96 8.38
CA GLU A 117 -17.55 -30.39 8.18
C GLU A 117 -17.56 -29.11 7.31
N SER A 118 -16.39 -28.51 7.08
CA SER A 118 -16.21 -27.28 6.31
C SER A 118 -15.56 -27.54 4.93
N GLU A 119 -15.67 -28.75 4.37
CA GLU A 119 -15.06 -29.12 3.09
C GLU A 119 -15.38 -28.10 1.98
N SER A 120 -16.61 -27.62 1.91
CA SER A 120 -17.06 -26.65 0.92
C SER A 120 -16.38 -25.29 1.02
N LEU A 121 -15.75 -24.96 2.14
CA LEU A 121 -14.97 -23.72 2.34
C LEU A 121 -13.53 -23.87 1.87
N PHE A 122 -12.99 -25.08 1.90
CA PHE A 122 -11.57 -25.35 1.61
C PHE A 122 -11.36 -26.07 0.28
N THR A 123 -12.39 -26.67 -0.31
CA THR A 123 -12.29 -27.38 -1.59
C THR A 123 -13.22 -26.75 -2.61
N SER A 124 -12.68 -26.49 -3.82
CA SER A 124 -13.44 -25.93 -4.94
C SER A 124 -14.57 -26.86 -5.39
N GLN A 125 -15.64 -26.31 -5.99
CA GLN A 125 -16.79 -27.09 -6.45
C GLN A 125 -16.42 -28.13 -7.50
N ASP A 126 -15.43 -27.85 -8.33
CA ASP A 126 -14.89 -28.74 -9.36
C ASP A 126 -13.88 -29.76 -8.84
N LYS A 127 -13.58 -29.74 -7.52
CA LYS A 127 -12.61 -30.60 -6.83
C LYS A 127 -11.21 -30.62 -7.44
N THR A 128 -10.82 -29.57 -8.10
CA THR A 128 -9.45 -29.41 -8.65
C THR A 128 -8.52 -28.71 -7.69
N THR A 129 -9.05 -27.97 -6.71
CA THR A 129 -8.28 -27.14 -5.80
C THR A 129 -8.71 -27.36 -4.36
N THR A 130 -7.71 -27.47 -3.45
CA THR A 130 -7.97 -27.45 -1.99
C THR A 130 -7.01 -26.54 -1.28
N LEU A 131 -7.42 -26.02 -0.12
CA LEU A 131 -6.75 -24.97 0.61
C LEU A 131 -6.37 -25.39 2.03
N ILE A 132 -5.22 -24.91 2.50
CA ILE A 132 -4.89 -24.85 3.93
C ILE A 132 -4.71 -23.39 4.29
N GLN A 133 -5.55 -22.87 5.17
CA GLN A 133 -5.37 -21.53 5.73
C GLN A 133 -4.43 -21.63 6.94
N VAL A 134 -3.41 -20.76 6.94
CA VAL A 134 -2.40 -20.68 8.01
C VAL A 134 -2.45 -19.29 8.61
N ASN A 135 -2.70 -19.21 9.90
CA ASN A 135 -2.65 -17.98 10.68
C ASN A 135 -1.34 -17.89 11.44
N PHE A 136 -0.75 -16.69 11.43
CA PHE A 136 0.55 -16.40 12.03
C PHE A 136 0.39 -15.48 13.26
N SER A 137 1.21 -15.67 14.27
CA SER A 137 1.32 -14.81 15.45
C SER A 137 2.02 -13.48 15.15
N THR A 138 2.65 -13.36 13.98
CA THR A 138 3.33 -12.15 13.49
C THR A 138 2.59 -11.56 12.30
N ASN A 139 2.79 -10.25 12.02
CA ASN A 139 2.13 -9.59 10.89
C ASN A 139 2.57 -10.24 9.56
N SER A 140 1.64 -10.35 8.61
CA SER A 140 1.87 -10.94 7.28
C SER A 140 3.07 -10.33 6.52
N PHE A 141 3.40 -9.09 6.80
CA PHE A 141 4.47 -8.35 6.15
C PHE A 141 5.76 -8.28 6.99
N ASP A 142 5.81 -8.94 8.13
CA ASP A 142 7.00 -8.98 8.97
C ASP A 142 8.07 -9.93 8.40
N LYS A 143 9.32 -9.62 8.68
CA LYS A 143 10.45 -10.44 8.25
C LYS A 143 10.39 -11.88 8.80
N LYS A 144 9.91 -12.06 10.03
CA LYS A 144 9.72 -13.40 10.61
C LYS A 144 8.72 -14.23 9.82
N THR A 145 7.59 -13.60 9.41
CA THR A 145 6.60 -14.26 8.55
C THR A 145 7.19 -14.60 7.19
N GLU A 146 8.01 -13.71 6.59
CA GLU A 146 8.73 -13.99 5.34
C GLU A 146 9.64 -15.23 5.47
N GLU A 147 10.38 -15.33 6.57
CA GLU A 147 11.25 -16.50 6.85
C GLU A 147 10.44 -17.80 6.98
N VAL A 148 9.31 -17.75 7.70
CA VAL A 148 8.40 -18.91 7.84
C VAL A 148 7.74 -19.30 6.52
N VAL A 149 7.30 -18.33 5.72
CA VAL A 149 6.82 -18.58 4.34
C VAL A 149 7.87 -19.32 3.52
N GLY A 150 9.14 -18.91 3.63
CA GLY A 150 10.27 -19.58 2.97
C GLY A 150 10.44 -21.02 3.43
N LEU A 151 10.28 -21.31 4.74
CA LEU A 151 10.34 -22.67 5.29
C LEU A 151 9.18 -23.53 4.79
N ILE A 152 7.96 -22.99 4.79
CA ILE A 152 6.77 -23.71 4.28
C ILE A 152 6.95 -24.03 2.80
N ARG A 153 7.36 -23.07 1.97
CA ARG A 153 7.63 -23.28 0.54
C ARG A 153 8.67 -24.38 0.30
N LYS A 154 9.72 -24.41 1.11
CA LYS A 154 10.73 -25.47 1.03
C LYS A 154 10.14 -26.87 1.32
N GLN A 155 9.25 -26.96 2.30
CA GLN A 155 8.56 -28.21 2.64
C GLN A 155 7.59 -28.66 1.53
N LEU A 156 6.99 -27.70 0.80
CA LEU A 156 6.08 -27.98 -0.31
C LEU A 156 6.78 -28.48 -1.60
N ASN A 157 8.10 -28.50 -1.66
CA ASN A 157 8.83 -28.99 -2.82
C ASN A 157 8.74 -30.51 -3.01
N ASP A 158 8.48 -31.29 -1.94
CA ASP A 158 8.35 -32.76 -1.96
C ASP A 158 6.89 -33.18 -2.27
N ARG A 159 6.34 -32.66 -3.37
CA ARG A 159 4.95 -32.89 -3.81
C ARG A 159 4.85 -33.91 -4.94
N PRO A 160 3.69 -34.58 -5.13
CA PRO A 160 3.39 -35.36 -6.31
C PRO A 160 3.61 -34.58 -7.62
N ALA A 161 4.03 -35.28 -8.69
CA ALA A 161 4.47 -34.63 -9.93
C ALA A 161 3.39 -33.78 -10.62
N ASP A 162 2.12 -34.22 -10.59
CA ASP A 162 0.99 -33.52 -11.22
C ASP A 162 0.37 -32.46 -10.30
N LEU A 163 0.72 -32.42 -9.01
CA LEU A 163 0.20 -31.48 -8.03
C LEU A 163 0.99 -30.18 -8.04
N GLN A 164 0.34 -29.06 -8.27
CA GLN A 164 0.90 -27.72 -8.12
C GLN A 164 0.58 -27.18 -6.73
N THR A 165 1.56 -26.58 -6.09
CA THR A 165 1.41 -25.97 -4.77
C THR A 165 1.83 -24.51 -4.81
N TYR A 166 1.06 -23.65 -4.17
CA TYR A 166 1.36 -22.22 -4.07
C TYR A 166 1.06 -21.75 -2.66
N LEU A 167 1.89 -20.83 -2.16
CA LEU A 167 1.58 -20.11 -0.92
C LEU A 167 1.25 -18.66 -1.27
N SER A 168 -0.02 -18.29 -1.09
CA SER A 168 -0.59 -16.98 -1.37
C SER A 168 -1.25 -16.38 -0.13
N GLY A 169 -2.25 -15.49 -0.29
CA GLY A 169 -2.80 -14.72 0.81
C GLY A 169 -1.83 -13.63 1.28
N GLN A 170 -2.16 -12.92 2.35
CA GLN A 170 -1.38 -11.76 2.79
C GLN A 170 0.09 -12.08 3.07
N ALA A 171 0.39 -13.22 3.71
CA ALA A 171 1.75 -13.62 4.04
C ALA A 171 2.57 -14.01 2.80
N GLY A 172 1.98 -14.78 1.86
CA GLY A 172 2.62 -15.13 0.59
C GLY A 172 2.91 -13.89 -0.27
N ILE A 173 1.92 -13.00 -0.37
CA ILE A 173 2.05 -11.70 -1.07
C ILE A 173 3.11 -10.84 -0.40
N GLY A 174 3.12 -10.75 0.93
CA GLY A 174 4.11 -10.00 1.70
C GLY A 174 5.54 -10.48 1.46
N ALA A 175 5.77 -11.80 1.46
CA ALA A 175 7.07 -12.39 1.19
C ALA A 175 7.56 -12.11 -0.24
N ASP A 176 6.69 -12.28 -1.25
CA ASP A 176 7.04 -12.02 -2.65
C ASP A 176 7.22 -10.54 -2.96
N LEU A 177 6.46 -9.66 -2.28
CA LEU A 177 6.63 -8.21 -2.36
C LEU A 177 7.97 -7.79 -1.76
N SER A 178 8.33 -8.31 -0.57
CA SER A 178 9.61 -8.06 0.08
C SER A 178 10.79 -8.46 -0.82
N ASP A 179 10.73 -9.67 -1.40
CA ASP A 179 11.74 -10.14 -2.33
C ASP A 179 11.80 -9.27 -3.61
N SER A 180 10.65 -8.86 -4.14
CA SER A 180 10.58 -7.98 -5.32
C SER A 180 11.14 -6.58 -5.03
N ILE A 181 10.96 -6.04 -3.81
CA ILE A 181 11.56 -4.78 -3.38
C ILE A 181 13.09 -4.93 -3.31
N LYS A 182 13.60 -6.00 -2.66
CA LYS A 182 15.05 -6.27 -2.57
C LYS A 182 15.69 -6.37 -3.95
N GLN A 183 15.11 -7.17 -4.85
CA GLN A 183 15.58 -7.28 -6.23
C GLN A 183 15.49 -5.95 -6.99
N SER A 184 14.47 -5.12 -6.72
CA SER A 184 14.34 -3.80 -7.33
C SER A 184 15.47 -2.87 -6.90
N VAL A 185 15.76 -2.83 -5.57
CA VAL A 185 16.88 -2.03 -5.03
C VAL A 185 18.19 -2.47 -5.64
N ASP A 186 18.48 -3.78 -5.67
CA ASP A 186 19.75 -4.32 -6.19
C ASP A 186 19.94 -4.00 -7.68
N LYS A 187 18.93 -4.31 -8.51
CA LYS A 187 19.00 -4.06 -9.95
C LYS A 187 19.11 -2.56 -10.27
N THR A 188 18.31 -1.73 -9.60
CA THR A 188 18.35 -0.27 -9.79
C THR A 188 19.71 0.30 -9.34
N THR A 189 20.25 -0.17 -8.22
CA THR A 189 21.55 0.27 -7.71
C THR A 189 22.67 0.01 -8.69
N TRP A 190 22.82 -1.24 -9.15
CA TRP A 190 23.87 -1.59 -10.10
C TRP A 190 23.68 -0.89 -11.45
N ALA A 191 22.46 -0.84 -11.97
CA ALA A 191 22.18 -0.14 -13.22
C ALA A 191 22.50 1.36 -13.10
N THR A 192 22.17 2.01 -11.98
CA THR A 192 22.48 3.43 -11.72
C THR A 192 23.98 3.67 -11.65
N ILE A 193 24.72 2.87 -10.88
CA ILE A 193 26.17 3.03 -10.75
C ILE A 193 26.87 2.88 -12.10
N ILE A 194 26.55 1.82 -12.85
CA ILE A 194 27.14 1.57 -14.17
C ILE A 194 26.82 2.73 -15.13
N LEU A 195 25.55 3.12 -15.22
CA LEU A 195 25.12 4.20 -16.10
C LEU A 195 25.83 5.52 -15.77
N VAL A 196 25.90 5.86 -14.48
CA VAL A 196 26.53 7.09 -14.01
C VAL A 196 28.03 7.10 -14.32
N ILE A 197 28.76 5.99 -14.09
CA ILE A 197 30.17 5.87 -14.45
C ILE A 197 30.37 6.14 -15.95
N VAL A 198 29.56 5.50 -16.79
CA VAL A 198 29.64 5.66 -18.25
C VAL A 198 29.37 7.11 -18.66
N LEU A 199 28.29 7.71 -18.14
CA LEU A 199 27.93 9.08 -18.47
C LEU A 199 28.98 10.10 -18.01
N LEU A 200 29.50 9.94 -16.78
CA LEU A 200 30.57 10.82 -16.28
C LEU A 200 31.86 10.72 -17.11
N LEU A 201 32.25 9.50 -17.51
CA LEU A 201 33.41 9.31 -18.40
C LEU A 201 33.21 9.98 -19.76
N VAL A 202 32.02 9.90 -20.32
CA VAL A 202 31.69 10.57 -21.60
C VAL A 202 31.70 12.10 -21.47
N ILE A 203 31.14 12.63 -20.35
CA ILE A 203 31.02 14.08 -20.14
C ILE A 203 32.34 14.71 -19.78
N TYR A 204 33.05 14.16 -18.78
CA TYR A 204 34.32 14.73 -18.32
C TYR A 204 35.52 14.35 -19.20
N ARG A 205 35.45 13.22 -19.90
CA ARG A 205 36.56 12.64 -20.65
C ARG A 205 37.82 12.45 -19.80
N SER A 206 37.68 12.36 -18.49
CA SER A 206 38.71 12.16 -17.49
C SER A 206 38.22 11.19 -16.43
N PRO A 207 38.95 10.06 -16.23
CA PRO A 207 38.61 9.14 -15.14
C PRO A 207 38.72 9.78 -13.76
N VAL A 208 39.74 10.64 -13.58
CA VAL A 208 40.00 11.30 -12.29
C VAL A 208 38.88 12.32 -11.97
N ALA A 209 38.44 13.10 -12.97
CA ALA A 209 37.32 14.02 -12.78
C ALA A 209 35.99 13.29 -12.48
N SER A 210 35.79 12.11 -13.09
CA SER A 210 34.62 11.27 -12.87
C SER A 210 34.58 10.66 -11.46
N LEU A 211 35.75 10.38 -10.87
CA LEU A 211 35.86 9.80 -9.54
C LEU A 211 35.39 10.76 -8.43
N VAL A 212 35.57 12.07 -8.57
CA VAL A 212 35.19 13.08 -7.56
C VAL A 212 33.67 13.06 -7.28
N PRO A 213 32.78 13.19 -8.27
CA PRO A 213 31.34 13.05 -8.05
C PRO A 213 30.97 11.68 -7.47
N LEU A 214 31.56 10.60 -8.00
CA LEU A 214 31.25 9.23 -7.53
C LEU A 214 31.55 9.06 -6.04
N VAL A 215 32.73 9.48 -5.56
CA VAL A 215 33.10 9.41 -4.14
C VAL A 215 32.18 10.28 -3.31
N THR A 216 31.88 11.50 -3.76
CA THR A 216 31.03 12.45 -3.02
C THR A 216 29.60 11.90 -2.86
N VAL A 217 29.00 11.44 -3.95
CA VAL A 217 27.62 10.96 -3.99
C VAL A 217 27.47 9.63 -3.27
N SER A 218 28.41 8.69 -3.44
CA SER A 218 28.42 7.42 -2.71
C SER A 218 28.55 7.63 -1.20
N SER A 219 29.39 8.59 -0.76
CA SER A 219 29.51 8.96 0.65
C SER A 219 28.18 9.52 1.18
N ALA A 220 27.55 10.43 0.45
CA ALA A 220 26.25 10.99 0.82
C ALA A 220 25.16 9.91 0.88
N PHE A 221 25.16 8.96 -0.05
CA PHE A 221 24.20 7.85 -0.10
C PHE A 221 24.31 6.94 1.14
N VAL A 222 25.54 6.48 1.47
CA VAL A 222 25.75 5.61 2.64
C VAL A 222 25.33 6.30 3.91
N ILE A 223 25.70 7.59 4.10
CA ILE A 223 25.34 8.34 5.31
C ILE A 223 23.84 8.60 5.36
N SER A 224 23.20 8.99 4.25
CA SER A 224 21.74 9.25 4.20
C SER A 224 20.97 7.99 4.55
N ARG A 225 21.33 6.85 3.94
CA ARG A 225 20.72 5.56 4.22
C ARG A 225 20.84 5.16 5.68
N GLY A 226 22.02 5.36 6.26
CA GLY A 226 22.25 5.02 7.66
C GLY A 226 21.54 5.94 8.64
N VAL A 227 21.51 7.26 8.39
CA VAL A 227 20.73 8.21 9.20
C VAL A 227 19.25 7.85 9.21
N LEU A 228 18.68 7.54 8.04
CA LEU A 228 17.29 7.12 7.92
C LEU A 228 17.04 5.76 8.58
N GLY A 229 17.99 4.83 8.52
CA GLY A 229 17.94 3.56 9.24
C GLY A 229 17.86 3.75 10.76
N TYR A 230 18.66 4.64 11.33
CA TYR A 230 18.58 4.97 12.76
C TYR A 230 17.26 5.68 13.14
N LEU A 231 16.75 6.56 12.28
CA LEU A 231 15.45 7.19 12.51
C LEU A 231 14.31 6.17 12.48
N ALA A 232 14.36 5.20 11.54
CA ALA A 232 13.39 4.11 11.49
C ALA A 232 13.46 3.21 12.73
N GLN A 233 14.67 2.87 13.19
CA GLN A 233 14.86 2.12 14.43
C GLN A 233 14.35 2.88 15.65
N GLY A 234 14.42 4.21 15.63
CA GLY A 234 13.85 5.10 16.65
C GLY A 234 12.33 5.24 16.61
N GLY A 235 11.62 4.48 15.76
CA GLY A 235 10.16 4.45 15.69
C GLY A 235 9.56 5.32 14.57
N TRP A 236 10.37 5.96 13.72
CA TRP A 236 9.84 6.65 12.54
C TRP A 236 9.47 5.64 11.47
N LYS A 237 8.18 5.52 11.16
CA LYS A 237 7.68 4.59 10.14
C LYS A 237 8.15 5.03 8.75
N ILE A 238 9.03 4.24 8.14
CA ILE A 238 9.58 4.50 6.81
C ILE A 238 9.27 3.29 5.92
N THR A 239 8.87 3.56 4.66
CA THR A 239 8.68 2.48 3.68
C THR A 239 10.01 1.93 3.17
N SER A 240 10.10 0.61 3.02
CA SER A 240 11.29 -0.06 2.45
C SER A 240 11.57 0.34 0.99
N MET A 241 10.55 0.81 0.26
CA MET A 241 10.70 1.30 -1.13
C MET A 241 11.56 2.57 -1.23
N LEU A 242 11.75 3.29 -0.12
CA LEU A 242 12.54 4.53 -0.08
C LEU A 242 13.99 4.33 -0.57
N ASP A 243 14.59 3.15 -0.33
CA ASP A 243 15.96 2.84 -0.79
C ASP A 243 16.12 3.03 -2.32
N SER A 244 15.11 2.61 -3.10
CA SER A 244 15.13 2.78 -4.57
C SER A 244 15.07 4.26 -5.00
N PHE A 245 14.34 5.08 -4.27
CA PHE A 245 14.29 6.52 -4.53
C PHE A 245 15.57 7.24 -4.10
N LEU A 246 16.14 6.84 -2.97
CA LEU A 246 17.39 7.43 -2.46
C LEU A 246 18.53 7.27 -3.45
N ILE A 247 18.73 6.06 -4.02
CA ILE A 247 19.85 5.82 -4.94
C ILE A 247 19.74 6.70 -6.18
N VAL A 248 18.57 6.72 -6.84
CA VAL A 248 18.41 7.48 -8.09
C VAL A 248 18.42 9.00 -7.86
N LEU A 249 17.86 9.46 -6.74
CA LEU A 249 17.81 10.88 -6.41
C LEU A 249 19.20 11.42 -6.03
N ILE A 250 19.92 10.72 -5.14
CA ILE A 250 21.24 11.18 -4.66
C ILE A 250 22.25 11.10 -5.80
N PHE A 251 22.26 10.02 -6.59
CA PHE A 251 23.16 9.90 -7.74
C PHE A 251 22.77 10.85 -8.89
N GLY A 252 21.47 11.11 -9.08
CA GLY A 252 21.00 12.10 -10.06
C GLY A 252 21.34 13.53 -9.64
N ALA A 253 20.65 14.06 -8.62
CA ALA A 253 20.79 15.46 -8.19
C ALA A 253 22.15 15.77 -7.56
N GLY A 254 22.77 14.80 -6.85
CA GLY A 254 24.09 15.01 -6.23
C GLY A 254 25.22 15.15 -7.23
N ILE A 255 25.17 14.41 -8.34
CA ILE A 255 26.15 14.55 -9.42
C ILE A 255 26.04 15.92 -10.09
N ASP A 256 24.82 16.45 -10.22
CA ASP A 256 24.61 17.77 -10.79
C ASP A 256 25.36 18.86 -10.00
N TYR A 257 25.31 18.81 -8.66
CA TYR A 257 26.06 19.74 -7.82
C TYR A 257 27.58 19.64 -8.09
N CYS A 258 28.09 18.42 -8.14
CA CYS A 258 29.51 18.19 -8.45
C CYS A 258 29.87 18.66 -9.86
N LEU A 259 28.99 18.42 -10.84
CA LEU A 259 29.23 18.77 -12.25
C LEU A 259 29.34 20.27 -12.42
N PHE A 260 28.46 21.05 -11.77
CA PHE A 260 28.54 22.50 -11.78
C PHE A 260 29.81 23.03 -11.09
N ILE A 261 30.22 22.42 -9.95
CA ILE A 261 31.45 22.83 -9.24
C ILE A 261 32.69 22.51 -10.07
N VAL A 262 32.79 21.32 -10.64
CA VAL A 262 33.96 20.92 -11.48
C VAL A 262 34.05 21.75 -12.75
N SER A 263 32.91 21.99 -13.41
CA SER A 263 32.87 22.86 -14.62
C SER A 263 33.31 24.31 -14.31
N ARG A 264 32.88 24.86 -13.16
CA ARG A 264 33.27 26.18 -12.75
C ARG A 264 34.74 26.26 -12.35
N LEU A 265 35.26 25.21 -11.69
CA LEU A 265 36.70 25.12 -11.39
C LEU A 265 37.53 25.21 -12.67
N LYS A 266 37.10 24.45 -13.71
CA LYS A 266 37.76 24.50 -15.03
C LYS A 266 37.84 25.92 -15.59
N GLU A 267 36.73 26.70 -15.50
CA GLU A 267 36.71 28.11 -15.91
C GLU A 267 37.68 29.00 -15.09
N GLU A 268 37.75 28.79 -13.76
CA GLU A 268 38.64 29.61 -12.91
C GLU A 268 40.12 29.25 -13.09
N LEU A 269 40.45 27.97 -13.34
CA LEU A 269 41.82 27.53 -13.70
C LEU A 269 42.24 28.08 -15.08
N ALA A 270 41.30 28.13 -16.06
CA ALA A 270 41.55 28.73 -17.37
C ALA A 270 41.89 30.23 -17.31
N LYS A 271 41.49 30.92 -16.25
CA LYS A 271 41.88 32.34 -16.03
C LYS A 271 43.26 32.54 -15.42
N GLY A 272 44.01 31.44 -15.17
CA GLY A 272 45.35 31.47 -14.58
C GLY A 272 45.37 31.56 -13.05
N ASN A 273 44.23 31.34 -12.36
CA ASN A 273 44.19 31.27 -10.90
C ASN A 273 44.96 30.06 -10.36
N HIS A 274 45.71 30.22 -9.27
CA HIS A 274 46.30 29.09 -8.56
C HIS A 274 45.23 28.11 -8.04
N GLU A 275 45.50 26.82 -7.98
CA GLU A 275 44.57 25.75 -7.66
C GLU A 275 43.71 26.03 -6.43
N HIS A 276 44.33 26.44 -5.32
CA HIS A 276 43.62 26.70 -4.06
C HIS A 276 42.72 27.94 -4.14
N GLU A 277 43.16 28.98 -4.86
CA GLU A 277 42.36 30.16 -5.08
C GLU A 277 41.24 29.91 -6.06
N ALA A 278 41.48 29.14 -7.11
CA ALA A 278 40.46 28.69 -8.07
C ALA A 278 39.32 27.93 -7.39
N VAL A 279 39.61 27.04 -6.43
CA VAL A 279 38.59 26.37 -5.63
C VAL A 279 37.78 27.36 -4.78
N ALA A 280 38.43 28.29 -4.09
CA ALA A 280 37.75 29.29 -3.24
C ALA A 280 36.85 30.21 -4.08
N GLN A 281 37.33 30.66 -5.24
CA GLN A 281 36.54 31.49 -6.18
C GLN A 281 35.36 30.71 -6.80
N THR A 282 35.57 29.43 -7.10
CA THR A 282 34.50 28.53 -7.54
C THR A 282 33.38 28.47 -6.51
N MET A 283 33.74 28.22 -5.23
CA MET A 283 32.77 28.16 -4.15
C MET A 283 32.05 29.48 -3.91
N ALA A 284 32.77 30.62 -4.05
CA ALA A 284 32.17 31.95 -3.91
C ALA A 284 31.08 32.23 -4.93
N LYS A 285 31.24 31.75 -6.19
CA LYS A 285 30.33 32.02 -7.30
C LYS A 285 29.21 31.01 -7.41
N ILE A 286 29.49 29.69 -7.26
CA ILE A 286 28.50 28.64 -7.50
C ILE A 286 27.83 28.15 -6.23
N GLY A 287 28.48 28.26 -5.06
CA GLY A 287 27.97 27.72 -3.80
C GLY A 287 26.59 28.28 -3.40
N VAL A 288 26.33 29.57 -3.66
CA VAL A 288 25.00 30.16 -3.42
C VAL A 288 23.94 29.52 -4.29
N VAL A 289 24.26 29.26 -5.55
CA VAL A 289 23.30 28.72 -6.54
C VAL A 289 22.97 27.28 -6.19
N ILE A 290 23.99 26.47 -5.84
CA ILE A 290 23.79 25.07 -5.43
C ILE A 290 23.00 24.99 -4.12
N ALA A 291 23.31 25.83 -3.14
CA ALA A 291 22.58 25.85 -1.88
C ALA A 291 21.10 26.25 -2.06
N ALA A 292 20.84 27.20 -2.95
CA ALA A 292 19.49 27.62 -3.27
C ALA A 292 18.72 26.53 -4.03
N SER A 293 19.36 25.86 -4.97
CA SER A 293 18.87 24.71 -5.70
C SER A 293 18.47 23.59 -4.74
N ALA A 294 19.38 23.16 -3.88
CA ALA A 294 19.09 22.15 -2.87
C ALA A 294 17.96 22.59 -1.91
N ALA A 295 17.90 23.88 -1.53
CA ALA A 295 16.81 24.39 -0.69
C ALA A 295 15.46 24.29 -1.39
N THR A 296 15.38 24.56 -2.69
CA THR A 296 14.15 24.40 -3.48
C THR A 296 13.70 22.95 -3.50
N VAL A 297 14.64 22.03 -3.73
CA VAL A 297 14.37 20.58 -3.72
C VAL A 297 13.92 20.11 -2.34
N MET A 298 14.61 20.54 -1.27
CA MET A 298 14.21 20.21 0.11
C MET A 298 12.83 20.75 0.46
N VAL A 299 12.50 21.99 0.08
CA VAL A 299 11.17 22.57 0.32
C VAL A 299 10.09 21.83 -0.44
N GLY A 300 10.37 21.44 -1.69
CA GLY A 300 9.46 20.60 -2.47
C GLY A 300 9.16 19.28 -1.78
N PHE A 301 10.17 18.56 -1.30
CA PHE A 301 9.99 17.32 -0.57
C PHE A 301 9.34 17.52 0.81
N LEU A 302 9.74 18.54 1.57
CA LEU A 302 9.10 18.86 2.85
C LEU A 302 7.60 19.17 2.70
N GLY A 303 7.17 19.67 1.53
CA GLY A 303 5.76 19.84 1.22
C GLY A 303 4.93 18.55 1.29
N LEU A 304 5.55 17.37 1.14
CA LEU A 304 4.87 16.08 1.34
C LEU A 304 4.50 15.81 2.81
N SER A 305 5.12 16.50 3.77
CA SER A 305 4.86 16.32 5.20
C SER A 305 3.43 16.69 5.62
N VAL A 306 2.71 17.44 4.80
CA VAL A 306 1.31 17.84 5.07
C VAL A 306 0.31 16.77 4.66
N ALA A 307 0.76 15.71 4.00
CA ALA A 307 -0.08 14.58 3.65
C ALA A 307 -0.62 13.88 4.90
N SER A 308 -1.85 13.39 4.81
CA SER A 308 -2.48 12.57 5.85
C SER A 308 -2.04 11.11 5.73
N PHE A 309 -1.76 10.64 4.50
CA PHE A 309 -1.23 9.30 4.26
C PHE A 309 0.23 9.22 4.72
N GLY A 310 0.48 8.42 5.75
CA GLY A 310 1.77 8.35 6.45
C GLY A 310 2.95 8.01 5.54
N MET A 311 2.77 7.17 4.53
CA MET A 311 3.83 6.81 3.59
C MET A 311 4.34 8.05 2.83
N ILE A 312 3.44 8.86 2.26
CA ILE A 312 3.80 10.11 1.58
C ILE A 312 4.38 11.13 2.56
N LYS A 313 3.75 11.25 3.74
CA LYS A 313 4.16 12.14 4.82
C LYS A 313 5.61 11.89 5.27
N THR A 314 6.08 10.66 5.25
CA THR A 314 7.43 10.31 5.73
C THR A 314 8.48 10.29 4.61
N ILE A 315 8.10 9.94 3.37
CA ILE A 315 9.02 9.98 2.21
C ILE A 315 9.59 11.39 2.00
N GLY A 316 8.77 12.43 2.11
CA GLY A 316 9.22 13.80 1.87
C GLY A 316 10.38 14.25 2.75
N PRO A 317 10.24 14.28 4.08
CA PRO A 317 11.33 14.62 4.99
C PRO A 317 12.56 13.72 4.83
N ALA A 318 12.37 12.42 4.56
CA ALA A 318 13.46 11.48 4.33
C ALA A 318 14.31 11.88 3.11
N LEU A 319 13.65 12.21 1.99
CA LEU A 319 14.35 12.69 0.79
C LEU A 319 14.98 14.09 1.02
N ALA A 320 14.32 14.96 1.78
CA ALA A 320 14.89 16.27 2.13
C ALA A 320 16.17 16.13 2.98
N ILE A 321 16.21 15.20 3.95
CA ILE A 321 17.42 14.89 4.74
C ILE A 321 18.52 14.39 3.80
N ALA A 322 18.20 13.49 2.88
CA ALA A 322 19.17 12.94 1.93
C ALA A 322 19.77 14.03 1.02
N ILE A 323 18.96 14.95 0.51
CA ILE A 323 19.43 16.10 -0.27
C ILE A 323 20.29 17.04 0.60
N GLY A 324 19.91 17.27 1.85
CA GLY A 324 20.71 18.07 2.81
C GLY A 324 22.10 17.48 3.03
N ILE A 325 22.21 16.18 3.25
CA ILE A 325 23.49 15.47 3.39
C ILE A 325 24.30 15.54 2.08
N THR A 326 23.62 15.38 0.94
CA THR A 326 24.24 15.49 -0.39
C THR A 326 24.78 16.90 -0.65
N LEU A 327 24.05 17.93 -0.25
CA LEU A 327 24.49 19.32 -0.31
C LEU A 327 25.74 19.55 0.55
N LEU A 328 25.75 19.05 1.78
CA LEU A 328 26.90 19.15 2.68
C LEU A 328 28.14 18.45 2.09
N ALA A 329 27.95 17.27 1.48
CA ALA A 329 29.03 16.55 0.80
C ALA A 329 29.53 17.37 -0.42
N GLY A 330 28.62 17.88 -1.23
CA GLY A 330 28.96 18.73 -2.40
C GLY A 330 29.71 20.01 -2.03
N LEU A 331 29.34 20.66 -0.92
CA LEU A 331 29.99 21.92 -0.49
C LEU A 331 31.29 21.71 0.31
N THR A 332 31.57 20.50 0.78
CA THR A 332 32.74 20.21 1.62
C THR A 332 33.68 19.15 1.03
N LEU A 333 33.17 17.95 0.75
CA LEU A 333 33.98 16.84 0.26
C LEU A 333 34.45 17.07 -1.18
N THR A 334 33.57 17.53 -2.08
CA THR A 334 33.92 17.84 -3.46
C THR A 334 35.06 18.87 -3.56
N PRO A 335 35.02 20.08 -2.95
CA PRO A 335 36.11 21.03 -3.03
C PRO A 335 37.36 20.57 -2.29
N ALA A 336 37.25 19.72 -1.25
CA ALA A 336 38.43 19.11 -0.61
C ALA A 336 39.18 18.18 -1.57
N LEU A 337 38.45 17.29 -2.27
CA LEU A 337 39.02 16.40 -3.29
C LEU A 337 39.64 17.19 -4.43
N MET A 338 38.96 18.21 -4.93
CA MET A 338 39.45 19.08 -6.00
C MET A 338 40.71 19.84 -5.62
N SER A 339 40.80 20.33 -4.36
CA SER A 339 41.98 21.03 -3.83
C SER A 339 43.22 20.12 -3.71
N ILE A 340 43.03 18.80 -3.59
CA ILE A 340 44.13 17.81 -3.53
C ILE A 340 44.56 17.42 -4.93
N LEU A 341 43.61 17.22 -5.85
CA LEU A 341 43.88 16.75 -7.21
C LEU A 341 44.39 17.86 -8.15
N GLY A 342 43.99 19.12 -7.92
CA GLY A 342 44.43 20.27 -8.72
C GLY A 342 44.26 20.05 -10.25
N HIS A 343 45.29 20.34 -11.01
CA HIS A 343 45.32 20.12 -12.46
C HIS A 343 45.26 18.66 -12.89
N LYS A 344 45.66 17.72 -11.99
CA LYS A 344 45.61 16.26 -12.26
C LYS A 344 44.17 15.77 -12.40
N LEU A 345 43.19 16.55 -11.94
CA LEU A 345 41.76 16.28 -12.07
C LEU A 345 41.35 16.02 -13.53
N PHE A 346 41.97 16.75 -14.46
CA PHE A 346 41.62 16.68 -15.90
C PHE A 346 42.50 15.73 -16.71
N TRP A 347 43.29 14.88 -16.05
CA TRP A 347 44.10 13.85 -16.76
C TRP A 347 43.19 12.91 -17.54
N PRO A 348 43.52 12.46 -18.81
CA PRO A 348 44.78 12.67 -19.55
C PRO A 348 44.79 13.94 -20.42
N PHE A 349 43.79 14.78 -20.42
CA PHE A 349 43.67 15.96 -21.27
C PHE A 349 43.72 17.26 -20.44
N PRO A 350 44.91 17.67 -19.93
CA PRO A 350 45.02 18.84 -19.05
C PRO A 350 44.83 20.19 -19.76
N GLU A 351 44.77 20.22 -21.11
CA GLU A 351 44.56 21.47 -21.86
C GLU A 351 43.15 22.06 -21.65
N VAL A 352 43.12 23.14 -20.89
CA VAL A 352 41.89 23.84 -20.46
C VAL A 352 41.38 24.78 -21.57
N GLU A 353 42.11 24.98 -22.64
CA GLU A 353 41.99 26.20 -23.50
C GLU A 353 40.94 26.13 -24.64
N LYS A 354 40.35 24.98 -25.00
CA LYS A 354 39.36 25.00 -26.10
C LYS A 354 37.97 24.67 -25.63
N PRO A 355 36.97 25.57 -25.91
CA PRO A 355 35.56 25.22 -25.68
C PRO A 355 35.18 24.04 -26.55
N HIS A 356 34.85 22.92 -25.92
CA HIS A 356 34.41 21.72 -26.65
C HIS A 356 33.10 22.01 -27.39
N LYS A 357 33.05 21.67 -28.67
CA LYS A 357 31.78 21.61 -29.41
C LYS A 357 30.88 20.59 -28.68
N SER A 358 29.69 21.04 -28.33
CA SER A 358 28.67 20.18 -27.74
C SER A 358 28.41 18.99 -28.70
N LEU A 359 28.43 17.77 -28.18
CA LEU A 359 28.23 16.54 -28.95
C LEU A 359 26.78 16.41 -29.48
N ILE A 360 25.81 17.09 -28.86
CA ILE A 360 24.37 16.81 -29.05
C ILE A 360 23.66 17.96 -29.78
N LEU A 361 23.95 19.25 -29.45
CA LEU A 361 23.23 20.39 -29.96
C LEU A 361 24.16 21.60 -30.15
N ASP A 362 24.00 22.33 -31.25
CA ASP A 362 24.63 23.65 -31.44
C ASP A 362 23.82 24.70 -30.66
N TRP A 363 24.20 24.87 -29.39
CA TRP A 363 23.52 25.77 -28.46
C TRP A 363 23.51 27.23 -28.93
N LYS A 364 24.53 27.66 -29.65
CA LYS A 364 24.61 28.99 -30.23
C LYS A 364 23.53 29.19 -31.29
N LYS A 365 23.38 28.22 -32.18
CA LYS A 365 22.35 28.26 -33.23
C LYS A 365 20.96 28.13 -32.66
N LEU A 366 20.75 27.24 -31.68
CA LEU A 366 19.47 27.08 -31.01
C LEU A 366 19.04 28.37 -30.27
N ALA A 367 19.93 28.95 -29.46
CA ALA A 367 19.65 30.23 -28.74
C ALA A 367 19.30 31.35 -29.70
N PHE A 368 19.99 31.44 -30.84
CA PHE A 368 19.66 32.40 -31.90
C PHE A 368 18.26 32.20 -32.47
N ILE A 369 17.90 30.98 -32.84
CA ILE A 369 16.57 30.68 -33.40
C ILE A 369 15.46 30.98 -32.38
N VAL A 370 15.63 30.52 -31.14
CA VAL A 370 14.62 30.67 -30.07
C VAL A 370 14.39 32.15 -29.74
N THR A 371 15.46 32.92 -29.60
CA THR A 371 15.32 34.37 -29.28
C THR A 371 14.80 35.21 -30.44
N SER A 372 15.19 34.87 -31.68
CA SER A 372 14.73 35.65 -32.88
C SER A 372 13.27 35.36 -33.25
N LYS A 373 12.78 34.11 -32.99
CA LYS A 373 11.41 33.67 -33.35
C LYS A 373 10.53 33.43 -32.12
N ALA A 374 10.83 34.02 -30.97
CA ALA A 374 10.16 33.77 -29.68
C ALA A 374 8.64 33.92 -29.75
N LYS A 375 8.12 34.91 -30.52
CA LYS A 375 6.67 35.16 -30.69
C LYS A 375 5.90 33.95 -31.30
N PHE A 376 6.56 33.17 -32.12
CA PHE A 376 5.95 31.95 -32.73
C PHE A 376 6.28 30.69 -31.93
N ILE A 377 7.50 30.58 -31.42
CA ILE A 377 7.97 29.39 -30.75
C ILE A 377 7.24 29.15 -29.41
N ALA A 378 7.05 30.20 -28.60
CA ALA A 378 6.41 30.03 -27.29
C ALA A 378 4.96 29.50 -27.41
N PRO A 379 4.04 30.08 -28.22
CA PRO A 379 2.69 29.55 -28.38
C PRO A 379 2.66 28.14 -28.97
N VAL A 380 3.50 27.82 -29.97
CA VAL A 380 3.55 26.51 -30.60
C VAL A 380 3.98 25.43 -29.57
N VAL A 381 5.03 25.73 -28.78
CA VAL A 381 5.49 24.78 -27.76
C VAL A 381 4.45 24.59 -26.65
N ILE A 382 3.79 25.68 -26.21
CA ILE A 382 2.69 25.57 -25.23
C ILE A 382 1.57 24.68 -25.79
N LEU A 383 1.16 24.92 -27.06
CA LEU A 383 0.13 24.10 -27.69
C LEU A 383 0.52 22.61 -27.77
N LEU A 384 1.77 22.33 -28.18
CA LEU A 384 2.30 20.95 -28.23
C LEU A 384 2.30 20.28 -26.85
N LEU A 385 2.63 21.01 -25.79
CA LEU A 385 2.61 20.51 -24.42
C LEU A 385 1.17 20.33 -23.89
N LEU A 386 0.18 21.04 -24.42
CA LEU A 386 -1.23 20.90 -24.04
C LEU A 386 -1.88 19.65 -24.67
N ILE A 387 -1.41 19.18 -25.83
CA ILE A 387 -1.99 17.99 -26.49
C ILE A 387 -2.05 16.76 -25.57
N PRO A 388 -0.97 16.35 -24.87
CA PRO A 388 -1.01 15.19 -23.98
C PRO A 388 -1.98 15.34 -22.80
N HIS A 389 -2.36 16.58 -22.41
CA HIS A 389 -3.35 16.80 -21.33
C HIS A 389 -4.73 16.22 -21.67
N LEU A 390 -5.03 16.00 -22.95
CA LEU A 390 -6.28 15.31 -23.36
C LEU A 390 -6.37 13.87 -22.83
N ALA A 391 -5.24 13.24 -22.54
CA ALA A 391 -5.20 11.89 -21.96
C ALA A 391 -5.47 11.89 -20.44
N LEU A 392 -5.41 13.03 -19.74
CA LEU A 392 -5.63 13.12 -18.29
C LEU A 392 -7.02 12.64 -17.88
N SER A 393 -8.05 12.96 -18.67
CA SER A 393 -9.44 12.52 -18.41
C SER A 393 -9.64 11.02 -18.51
N LYS A 394 -8.69 10.30 -19.13
CA LYS A 394 -8.71 8.84 -19.34
C LYS A 394 -7.69 8.12 -18.44
N THR A 395 -7.09 8.82 -17.49
CA THR A 395 -6.10 8.24 -16.59
C THR A 395 -6.80 7.38 -15.54
N ASN A 396 -6.63 6.06 -15.63
CA ASN A 396 -7.03 5.14 -14.60
C ASN A 396 -5.89 4.97 -13.59
N LYS A 397 -6.23 4.98 -12.30
CA LYS A 397 -5.27 4.69 -11.22
C LYS A 397 -5.43 3.24 -10.81
N SER A 398 -4.33 2.49 -10.71
CA SER A 398 -4.33 1.11 -10.23
C SER A 398 -3.96 1.09 -8.75
N PHE A 399 -4.75 0.36 -7.96
CA PHE A 399 -4.50 0.05 -6.54
C PHE A 399 -4.24 -1.44 -6.34
N ASP A 400 -4.15 -2.21 -7.43
CA ASP A 400 -3.95 -3.65 -7.41
C ASP A 400 -2.49 -3.99 -7.15
N ILE A 401 -2.18 -4.35 -5.89
CA ILE A 401 -0.84 -4.73 -5.44
C ILE A 401 -0.31 -6.00 -6.14
N LEU A 402 -1.21 -6.91 -6.54
CA LEU A 402 -0.82 -8.13 -7.26
C LEU A 402 -0.33 -7.81 -8.67
N SER A 403 -0.99 -6.86 -9.34
CA SER A 403 -0.55 -6.39 -10.65
C SER A 403 0.79 -5.62 -10.61
N GLU A 404 1.19 -5.14 -9.44
CA GLU A 404 2.49 -4.48 -9.26
C GLU A 404 3.66 -5.48 -9.22
N MET A 405 3.40 -6.74 -8.90
CA MET A 405 4.42 -7.81 -8.81
C MET A 405 4.61 -8.54 -10.14
N PRO A 406 5.78 -9.15 -10.36
CA PRO A 406 6.00 -10.03 -11.51
C PRO A 406 5.05 -11.23 -11.51
N LYS A 407 4.47 -11.55 -12.67
CA LYS A 407 3.51 -12.66 -12.85
C LYS A 407 4.07 -14.05 -12.51
N ASN A 408 5.38 -14.20 -12.48
CA ASN A 408 6.07 -15.46 -12.12
C ASN A 408 6.25 -15.67 -10.62
N LYS A 409 5.78 -14.73 -9.78
CA LYS A 409 5.79 -14.90 -8.32
C LYS A 409 4.74 -15.92 -7.90
N GLU A 410 5.12 -16.76 -6.93
CA GLU A 410 4.29 -17.87 -6.47
C GLU A 410 2.95 -17.39 -5.90
N SER A 411 2.95 -16.32 -5.10
CA SER A 411 1.74 -15.75 -4.53
C SER A 411 0.78 -15.20 -5.59
N VAL A 412 1.32 -14.63 -6.68
CA VAL A 412 0.53 -14.12 -7.81
C VAL A 412 -0.10 -15.29 -8.58
N GLN A 413 0.68 -16.34 -8.89
CA GLN A 413 0.18 -17.54 -9.57
C GLN A 413 -0.89 -18.24 -8.72
N GLY A 414 -0.62 -18.40 -7.42
CA GLY A 414 -1.58 -18.98 -6.49
C GLY A 414 -2.89 -18.18 -6.41
N PHE A 415 -2.81 -16.85 -6.41
CA PHE A 415 -3.99 -16.00 -6.41
C PHE A 415 -4.82 -16.15 -7.70
N GLU A 416 -4.17 -16.27 -8.86
CA GLU A 416 -4.87 -16.52 -10.13
C GLU A 416 -5.58 -17.88 -10.12
N VAL A 417 -4.99 -18.93 -9.52
CA VAL A 417 -5.67 -20.22 -9.31
C VAL A 417 -6.88 -20.06 -8.40
N LEU A 418 -6.72 -19.35 -7.26
CA LEU A 418 -7.85 -19.06 -6.36
C LEU A 418 -8.98 -18.35 -7.09
N LYS A 419 -8.65 -17.35 -7.88
CA LYS A 419 -9.60 -16.54 -8.66
C LYS A 419 -10.39 -17.36 -9.69
N GLY A 420 -9.78 -18.42 -10.19
CA GLY A 420 -10.42 -19.32 -11.17
C GLY A 420 -11.37 -20.36 -10.56
N HIS A 421 -11.17 -20.74 -9.28
CA HIS A 421 -11.83 -21.89 -8.66
C HIS A 421 -12.65 -21.56 -7.39
N PHE A 422 -12.50 -20.32 -6.85
CA PHE A 422 -13.24 -19.81 -5.70
C PHE A 422 -13.82 -18.44 -5.98
N ASP A 423 -14.90 -18.09 -5.31
CA ASP A 423 -15.45 -16.74 -5.35
C ASP A 423 -14.41 -15.75 -4.80
N GLN A 424 -14.07 -14.74 -5.59
CA GLN A 424 -13.00 -13.80 -5.26
C GLN A 424 -13.22 -13.08 -3.92
N GLY A 425 -14.47 -12.71 -3.65
CA GLY A 425 -14.85 -12.07 -2.39
C GLY A 425 -14.73 -12.97 -1.16
N GLU A 426 -14.76 -14.30 -1.31
CA GLU A 426 -14.55 -15.24 -0.21
C GLU A 426 -13.10 -15.21 0.30
N ILE A 427 -12.15 -14.94 -0.60
CA ILE A 427 -10.73 -14.91 -0.28
C ILE A 427 -10.38 -13.66 0.53
N MET A 428 -11.05 -12.53 0.22
CA MET A 428 -10.80 -11.21 0.83
C MET A 428 -12.13 -10.53 1.23
N PRO A 429 -12.85 -11.07 2.22
CA PRO A 429 -14.12 -10.53 2.63
C PRO A 429 -13.97 -9.14 3.26
N LEU A 430 -14.94 -8.28 3.03
CA LEU A 430 -15.09 -7.08 3.86
C LEU A 430 -15.55 -7.49 5.25
N GLN A 431 -15.13 -6.72 6.25
CA GLN A 431 -15.54 -6.88 7.63
C GLN A 431 -16.33 -5.65 8.06
N VAL A 432 -17.59 -5.86 8.43
CA VAL A 432 -18.44 -4.83 9.01
C VAL A 432 -18.51 -5.08 10.51
N VAL A 433 -18.10 -4.09 11.30
CA VAL A 433 -18.17 -4.14 12.76
C VAL A 433 -19.27 -3.21 13.23
N ILE A 434 -20.17 -3.72 14.09
CA ILE A 434 -21.23 -2.97 14.75
C ILE A 434 -21.01 -3.11 16.26
N ASP A 435 -20.76 -1.99 16.94
CA ASP A 435 -20.54 -1.92 18.38
C ASP A 435 -21.67 -1.14 19.05
N SER A 436 -22.52 -1.85 19.78
CA SER A 436 -23.67 -1.28 20.51
C SER A 436 -23.27 -0.59 21.82
N LYS A 437 -22.05 -0.81 22.28
CA LYS A 437 -21.49 -0.36 23.57
C LYS A 437 -22.17 -0.95 24.82
N ASN A 438 -23.49 -0.96 24.89
CA ASN A 438 -24.25 -1.34 26.09
C ASN A 438 -25.34 -2.40 25.83
N ASP A 439 -25.85 -2.51 24.59
CA ASP A 439 -26.94 -3.44 24.28
C ASP A 439 -26.37 -4.83 23.97
N GLN A 440 -27.02 -5.86 24.50
CA GLN A 440 -26.66 -7.25 24.20
C GLN A 440 -27.17 -7.62 22.80
N LEU A 441 -26.25 -7.89 21.89
CA LEU A 441 -26.55 -8.12 20.46
C LEU A 441 -27.33 -9.43 20.20
N LEU A 442 -27.29 -10.36 21.14
CA LEU A 442 -28.02 -11.63 21.03
C LEU A 442 -29.47 -11.55 21.58
N GLU A 443 -29.92 -10.38 22.04
CA GLU A 443 -31.34 -10.17 22.33
C GLU A 443 -32.19 -10.20 21.07
N VAL A 444 -33.43 -10.67 21.19
CA VAL A 444 -34.38 -10.84 20.07
C VAL A 444 -34.53 -9.61 19.18
N LYS A 445 -34.65 -8.43 19.79
CA LYS A 445 -34.77 -7.15 19.06
C LYS A 445 -33.54 -6.84 18.21
N ASN A 446 -32.35 -7.16 18.74
CA ASN A 446 -31.07 -6.88 18.08
C ASN A 446 -30.76 -7.95 17.03
N LEU A 447 -31.12 -9.22 17.24
CA LEU A 447 -31.05 -10.27 16.21
C LEU A 447 -31.92 -9.94 14.99
N SER A 448 -33.16 -9.43 15.23
CA SER A 448 -34.05 -8.96 14.16
C SER A 448 -33.46 -7.74 13.43
N ALA A 449 -32.79 -6.84 14.16
CA ALA A 449 -32.10 -5.69 13.57
C ALA A 449 -30.92 -6.16 12.68
N LEU A 450 -30.13 -7.15 13.13
CA LEU A 450 -29.03 -7.72 12.36
C LEU A 450 -29.52 -8.43 11.10
N ASP A 451 -30.68 -9.07 11.14
CA ASP A 451 -31.35 -9.65 9.96
C ASP A 451 -31.67 -8.60 8.92
N LYS A 452 -32.34 -7.52 9.35
CA LYS A 452 -32.65 -6.39 8.45
C LYS A 452 -31.38 -5.81 7.82
N ILE A 453 -30.33 -5.56 8.63
CA ILE A 453 -29.06 -5.03 8.17
C ILE A 453 -28.39 -5.99 7.16
N SER A 454 -28.31 -7.29 7.50
CA SER A 454 -27.69 -8.28 6.62
C SER A 454 -28.44 -8.37 5.29
N THR A 455 -29.77 -8.33 5.31
CA THR A 455 -30.62 -8.38 4.12
C THR A 455 -30.44 -7.13 3.25
N GLU A 456 -30.45 -5.94 3.85
CA GLU A 456 -30.22 -4.70 3.09
C GLU A 456 -28.83 -4.62 2.48
N LEU A 457 -27.79 -5.07 3.19
CA LEU A 457 -26.44 -5.15 2.63
C LEU A 457 -26.33 -6.17 1.50
N ALA A 458 -27.02 -7.32 1.60
CA ALA A 458 -27.03 -8.36 0.56
C ALA A 458 -27.72 -7.90 -0.74
N ARG A 459 -28.64 -6.92 -0.68
CA ARG A 459 -29.32 -6.33 -1.85
C ARG A 459 -28.46 -5.35 -2.65
N ILE A 460 -27.31 -4.93 -2.10
CA ILE A 460 -26.43 -3.96 -2.78
C ILE A 460 -25.84 -4.61 -4.03
N GLU A 461 -25.91 -3.91 -5.16
CA GLU A 461 -25.25 -4.34 -6.39
C GLU A 461 -23.73 -4.46 -6.13
N GLY A 462 -23.14 -5.60 -6.52
CA GLY A 462 -21.73 -5.91 -6.24
C GLY A 462 -21.50 -6.73 -4.96
N VAL A 463 -22.53 -6.95 -4.11
CA VAL A 463 -22.48 -7.88 -2.98
C VAL A 463 -23.00 -9.25 -3.42
N ALA A 464 -22.22 -10.31 -3.18
CA ALA A 464 -22.61 -11.69 -3.45
C ALA A 464 -23.46 -12.26 -2.30
N LYS A 465 -22.99 -12.11 -1.07
CA LYS A 465 -23.67 -12.55 0.13
C LYS A 465 -23.11 -11.84 1.38
N VAL A 466 -23.87 -11.89 2.47
CA VAL A 466 -23.48 -11.35 3.77
C VAL A 466 -23.54 -12.46 4.79
N ARG A 467 -22.40 -12.76 5.42
CA ARG A 467 -22.34 -13.73 6.52
C ARG A 467 -22.38 -12.99 7.86
N SER A 468 -23.20 -13.47 8.75
CA SER A 468 -23.37 -12.91 10.09
C SER A 468 -23.69 -14.03 11.09
N VAL A 469 -23.80 -13.70 12.35
CA VAL A 469 -24.21 -14.65 13.39
C VAL A 469 -25.54 -15.33 13.04
N ILE A 470 -26.48 -14.59 12.46
CA ILE A 470 -27.79 -15.11 12.06
C ILE A 470 -27.80 -15.83 10.70
N ALA A 471 -26.87 -15.50 9.83
CA ALA A 471 -26.75 -16.06 8.49
C ALA A 471 -25.30 -16.51 8.22
N PRO A 472 -24.79 -17.56 8.86
CA PRO A 472 -23.39 -17.96 8.76
C PRO A 472 -22.98 -18.42 7.36
N THR A 473 -23.90 -18.93 6.56
CA THR A 473 -23.71 -19.29 5.15
C THR A 473 -24.00 -18.15 4.19
N GLY A 474 -24.64 -17.08 4.67
CA GLY A 474 -25.17 -15.98 3.87
C GLY A 474 -26.65 -16.15 3.48
N ASP A 475 -27.30 -17.20 3.96
CA ASP A 475 -28.73 -17.47 3.78
C ASP A 475 -29.46 -17.31 5.12
N ASN A 476 -30.32 -16.28 5.23
CA ASN A 476 -31.06 -15.99 6.43
C ASN A 476 -32.16 -17.05 6.70
N ASP A 477 -32.64 -17.74 5.67
CA ASP A 477 -33.67 -18.76 5.84
C ASP A 477 -33.11 -20.02 6.52
N GLN A 478 -31.81 -20.27 6.39
CA GLN A 478 -31.12 -21.38 7.07
C GLN A 478 -30.51 -20.96 8.42
N SER A 479 -30.94 -19.82 8.99
CA SER A 479 -30.42 -19.35 10.27
C SER A 479 -30.65 -20.35 11.41
N PRO A 480 -29.61 -20.72 12.16
CA PRO A 480 -29.76 -21.57 13.36
C PRO A 480 -30.39 -20.83 14.54
N PHE A 481 -30.54 -19.52 14.46
CA PHE A 481 -31.20 -18.67 15.45
C PHE A 481 -32.68 -18.44 15.15
N LYS A 482 -33.17 -18.84 13.97
CA LYS A 482 -34.58 -18.74 13.58
C LYS A 482 -35.42 -19.72 14.39
N VAL A 483 -36.43 -19.22 15.10
CA VAL A 483 -37.26 -20.05 15.97
C VAL A 483 -37.87 -21.22 15.20
N SER A 484 -38.37 -21.01 13.99
CA SER A 484 -38.94 -22.09 13.15
C SER A 484 -37.93 -23.21 12.85
N ASN A 485 -36.64 -22.87 12.60
CA ASN A 485 -35.59 -23.85 12.33
C ASN A 485 -35.20 -24.63 13.60
N GLN A 486 -35.13 -23.94 14.74
CA GLN A 486 -34.85 -24.56 16.01
C GLN A 486 -35.95 -25.57 16.39
N LEU A 487 -37.20 -25.17 16.25
CA LEU A 487 -38.37 -26.04 16.51
C LEU A 487 -38.41 -27.25 15.56
N LYS A 488 -38.05 -27.06 14.28
CA LYS A 488 -37.92 -28.14 13.31
C LYS A 488 -36.81 -29.13 13.72
N ASN A 489 -35.65 -28.60 14.14
CA ASN A 489 -34.56 -29.46 14.65
C ASN A 489 -35.02 -30.28 15.88
N PHE A 490 -35.77 -29.66 16.81
CA PHE A 490 -36.32 -30.39 17.95
C PHE A 490 -37.39 -31.43 17.53
N GLN A 491 -38.21 -31.10 16.55
CA GLN A 491 -39.14 -32.04 15.95
C GLN A 491 -38.40 -33.28 15.42
N ASP A 492 -37.35 -33.06 14.59
CA ASP A 492 -36.59 -34.14 13.98
C ASP A 492 -35.87 -35.00 15.04
N GLN A 493 -35.29 -34.34 16.06
CA GLN A 493 -34.63 -35.05 17.19
C GLN A 493 -35.64 -35.86 18.01
N THR A 494 -36.75 -35.27 18.40
CA THR A 494 -37.76 -36.01 19.22
C THR A 494 -38.39 -37.14 18.45
N GLN A 495 -38.61 -37.02 17.15
CA GLN A 495 -39.09 -38.09 16.30
C GLN A 495 -38.06 -39.22 16.16
N ALA A 496 -36.77 -38.90 15.94
CA ALA A 496 -35.70 -39.91 15.86
C ALA A 496 -35.54 -40.68 17.17
N ILE A 497 -35.72 -40.03 18.33
CA ILE A 497 -35.70 -40.66 19.62
C ILE A 497 -36.93 -41.55 19.79
N ALA A 498 -38.15 -41.10 19.40
CA ALA A 498 -39.38 -41.89 19.46
C ALA A 498 -39.28 -43.17 18.66
N GLU A 499 -38.69 -43.12 17.44
CA GLU A 499 -38.47 -44.32 16.61
C GLU A 499 -37.50 -45.34 17.25
N LYS A 500 -36.51 -44.86 18.01
CA LYS A 500 -35.57 -45.72 18.74
C LYS A 500 -36.13 -46.29 20.06
N MET A 501 -37.27 -45.81 20.52
CA MET A 501 -37.87 -46.26 21.78
C MET A 501 -38.33 -47.71 21.78
N THR A 502 -38.30 -48.42 20.67
CA THR A 502 -38.48 -49.88 20.58
C THR A 502 -37.29 -50.63 21.14
N THR A 503 -36.17 -49.98 21.50
CA THR A 503 -34.95 -50.56 22.02
C THR A 503 -34.46 -49.84 23.28
N SER A 504 -33.70 -50.55 24.15
CA SER A 504 -33.09 -49.95 25.36
C SER A 504 -32.11 -48.83 25.10
N ALA A 505 -31.59 -48.70 23.87
CA ALA A 505 -30.71 -47.62 23.44
C ALA A 505 -31.40 -46.22 23.44
N GLY A 506 -32.71 -46.17 23.14
CA GLY A 506 -33.47 -44.94 23.21
C GLY A 506 -33.63 -44.33 24.60
N LEU A 507 -33.65 -45.17 25.64
CA LEU A 507 -33.74 -44.75 27.05
C LEU A 507 -32.44 -44.03 27.52
N GLU A 508 -31.30 -44.49 27.06
CA GLU A 508 -30.01 -43.86 27.38
C GLU A 508 -29.85 -42.50 26.73
N GLU A 509 -30.37 -42.33 25.49
CA GLU A 509 -30.33 -41.08 24.74
C GLU A 509 -31.23 -39.99 25.38
N ILE A 510 -32.37 -40.38 26.01
CA ILE A 510 -33.22 -39.45 26.79
C ILE A 510 -32.59 -39.08 28.14
N LYS A 511 -31.87 -40.01 28.81
CA LYS A 511 -31.23 -39.77 30.10
C LYS A 511 -30.09 -38.73 30.01
N GLY A 512 -29.52 -38.51 28.84
CA GLY A 512 -28.57 -37.45 28.57
C GLY A 512 -29.21 -36.09 28.39
N ASN A 513 -29.42 -35.30 29.41
CA ASN A 513 -29.64 -33.82 29.45
C ASN A 513 -30.62 -33.15 28.48
N ASN A 514 -31.24 -33.86 27.50
CA ASN A 514 -32.03 -33.25 26.43
C ASN A 514 -33.38 -32.67 26.91
N LEU A 515 -34.07 -33.25 27.91
CA LEU A 515 -35.38 -32.76 28.34
C LEU A 515 -35.33 -31.45 29.13
N ALA A 516 -34.32 -31.26 29.96
CA ALA A 516 -34.15 -30.03 30.73
C ALA A 516 -33.85 -28.86 29.82
N SER A 517 -33.06 -29.08 28.75
CA SER A 517 -32.76 -28.04 27.79
C SER A 517 -33.94 -27.66 26.91
N LEU A 518 -34.74 -28.61 26.48
CA LEU A 518 -35.98 -28.37 25.75
C LEU A 518 -36.97 -27.54 26.59
N ASN A 519 -37.09 -27.87 27.89
CA ASN A 519 -37.92 -27.10 28.81
C ASN A 519 -37.41 -25.65 28.99
N SER A 520 -36.11 -25.49 29.22
CA SER A 520 -35.45 -24.17 29.29
C SER A 520 -35.62 -23.35 27.99
N TYR A 521 -35.55 -24.05 26.84
CA TYR A 521 -35.80 -23.40 25.56
C TYR A 521 -37.26 -22.89 25.46
N LEU A 522 -38.28 -23.69 25.81
CA LEU A 522 -39.67 -23.26 25.82
C LEU A 522 -39.90 -22.10 26.80
N ASP A 523 -39.23 -22.10 27.96
CA ASP A 523 -39.27 -20.98 28.90
C ASP A 523 -38.70 -19.69 28.28
N SER A 524 -37.55 -19.80 27.63
CA SER A 524 -36.94 -18.69 26.92
C SER A 524 -37.83 -18.21 25.77
N LEU A 525 -38.41 -19.14 25.00
CA LEU A 525 -39.34 -18.84 23.91
C LEU A 525 -40.55 -18.07 24.41
N SER A 526 -41.19 -18.54 25.51
CA SER A 526 -42.37 -17.89 26.08
C SER A 526 -42.08 -16.54 26.79
N SER A 527 -40.84 -16.35 27.20
CA SER A 527 -40.37 -15.09 27.73
C SER A 527 -40.13 -14.06 26.64
N SER A 528 -39.59 -14.49 25.50
CA SER A 528 -39.33 -13.65 24.36
C SER A 528 -40.53 -13.39 23.46
N TYR A 529 -41.46 -14.32 23.40
CA TYR A 529 -42.71 -14.29 22.64
C TYR A 529 -43.89 -14.71 23.51
N PRO A 530 -44.38 -13.80 24.38
CA PRO A 530 -45.42 -14.11 25.36
C PRO A 530 -46.71 -14.71 24.76
N GLU A 531 -47.04 -14.34 23.53
CA GLU A 531 -48.22 -14.81 22.82
C GLU A 531 -48.19 -16.31 22.53
N VAL A 532 -47.01 -16.96 22.55
CA VAL A 532 -46.92 -18.40 22.34
C VAL A 532 -47.56 -19.22 23.47
N LYS A 533 -47.70 -18.62 24.65
CA LYS A 533 -48.35 -19.25 25.80
C LYS A 533 -49.83 -19.58 25.54
N GLU A 534 -50.47 -18.89 24.60
CA GLU A 534 -51.85 -19.15 24.24
C GLU A 534 -52.00 -20.30 23.21
N GLU A 535 -50.92 -20.68 22.54
CA GLU A 535 -50.92 -21.77 21.56
C GLU A 535 -51.10 -23.14 22.27
N ASN A 536 -52.07 -23.91 21.80
CA ASN A 536 -52.34 -25.25 22.35
C ASN A 536 -51.11 -26.16 22.27
N SER A 537 -50.42 -26.17 21.15
CA SER A 537 -49.19 -26.96 20.94
C SER A 537 -48.07 -26.61 21.97
N PHE A 538 -47.97 -25.33 22.40
CA PHE A 538 -47.03 -24.93 23.43
C PHE A 538 -47.43 -25.46 24.81
N LYS A 539 -48.73 -25.36 25.17
CA LYS A 539 -49.26 -25.86 26.43
C LYS A 539 -49.08 -27.38 26.54
N GLU A 540 -49.37 -28.08 25.46
CA GLU A 540 -49.23 -29.53 25.37
C GLU A 540 -47.78 -29.96 25.47
N ALA A 541 -46.87 -29.33 24.68
CA ALA A 541 -45.44 -29.60 24.72
C ALA A 541 -44.85 -29.38 26.12
N LYS A 542 -45.23 -28.31 26.82
CA LYS A 542 -44.82 -28.07 28.20
C LYS A 542 -45.29 -29.13 29.16
N THR A 543 -46.54 -29.58 29.03
CA THR A 543 -47.12 -30.67 29.87
C THR A 543 -46.38 -31.96 29.63
N ILE A 544 -46.19 -32.35 28.37
CA ILE A 544 -45.50 -33.59 28.01
C ILE A 544 -44.06 -33.58 28.54
N LEU A 545 -43.31 -32.45 28.38
CA LEU A 545 -41.96 -32.35 28.91
C LEU A 545 -41.90 -32.41 30.45
N GLY A 546 -42.91 -31.83 31.15
CA GLY A 546 -43.07 -31.93 32.59
C GLY A 546 -43.27 -33.40 33.02
N ASP A 547 -44.21 -34.12 32.40
CA ASP A 547 -44.52 -35.53 32.67
C ASP A 547 -43.33 -36.45 32.37
N LEU A 548 -42.65 -36.25 31.25
CA LEU A 548 -41.46 -36.99 30.88
C LEU A 548 -40.34 -36.75 31.92
N SER A 549 -40.13 -35.53 32.35
CA SER A 549 -39.12 -35.19 33.37
C SER A 549 -39.45 -35.82 34.73
N ALA A 550 -40.73 -35.84 35.15
CA ALA A 550 -41.14 -36.45 36.37
C ALA A 550 -40.99 -37.99 36.36
N GLN A 551 -41.34 -38.61 35.23
CA GLN A 551 -41.19 -40.07 35.06
C GLN A 551 -39.73 -40.52 35.11
N MET A 552 -38.81 -39.73 34.64
CA MET A 552 -37.36 -40.03 34.62
C MET A 552 -36.69 -39.81 35.98
N GLN A 553 -37.27 -39.03 36.90
CA GLN A 553 -36.75 -38.81 38.24
C GLN A 553 -37.15 -39.92 39.25
N THR A 554 -38.11 -40.82 38.92
CA THR A 554 -38.49 -41.91 39.78
C THR A 554 -37.52 -43.10 39.62
N PRO A 555 -36.82 -43.49 40.71
CA PRO A 555 -35.89 -44.59 40.61
C PRO A 555 -36.71 -45.94 40.72
N SER A 556 -37.25 -46.41 39.63
CA SER A 556 -37.84 -47.77 39.65
C SER A 556 -37.56 -48.49 38.35
N ALA A 557 -36.90 -49.55 38.59
CA ALA A 557 -37.02 -50.88 38.06
C ALA A 557 -35.95 -51.37 37.11
N SER A 558 -35.28 -52.36 37.57
CA SER A 558 -34.42 -53.30 36.89
C SER A 558 -35.11 -54.20 35.83
N THR A 559 -36.37 -53.88 35.44
CA THR A 559 -37.09 -54.57 34.37
C THR A 559 -37.65 -53.51 33.37
N VAL A 560 -37.15 -53.53 32.17
CA VAL A 560 -37.68 -52.73 31.07
C VAL A 560 -39.10 -53.11 30.74
N ASN A 561 -40.07 -52.25 31.12
CA ASN A 561 -41.48 -52.54 30.83
C ASN A 561 -41.76 -51.96 29.40
N TYR A 562 -42.04 -52.85 28.45
CA TYR A 562 -42.36 -52.53 27.05
C TYR A 562 -43.54 -51.55 26.92
N LEU A 563 -44.53 -51.63 27.86
CA LEU A 563 -45.68 -50.74 27.88
C LEU A 563 -45.24 -49.30 28.27
N ALA A 564 -44.30 -49.16 29.20
CA ALA A 564 -43.79 -47.87 29.58
C ALA A 564 -42.94 -47.26 28.45
N LEU A 565 -42.18 -48.07 27.72
CA LEU A 565 -41.44 -47.63 26.52
C LEU A 565 -42.39 -47.18 25.42
N ALA A 566 -43.45 -47.92 25.14
CA ALA A 566 -44.47 -47.53 24.14
C ALA A 566 -45.20 -46.22 24.51
N ASN A 567 -45.48 -46.01 25.78
CA ASN A 567 -46.07 -44.75 26.28
C ASN A 567 -45.10 -43.57 26.16
N LEU A 568 -43.85 -43.79 26.46
CA LEU A 568 -42.78 -42.80 26.27
C LEU A 568 -42.61 -42.47 24.78
N GLY A 569 -42.59 -43.45 23.89
CA GLY A 569 -42.53 -43.26 22.43
C GLY A 569 -43.71 -42.45 21.93
N SER A 570 -44.94 -42.76 22.35
CA SER A 570 -46.12 -41.99 21.91
C SER A 570 -46.15 -40.54 22.47
N ALA A 571 -45.62 -40.31 23.67
CA ALA A 571 -45.47 -38.96 24.22
C ALA A 571 -44.44 -38.15 23.43
N LEU A 572 -43.34 -38.78 23.01
CA LEU A 572 -42.34 -38.13 22.16
C LEU A 572 -42.85 -37.86 20.74
N GLU A 573 -43.64 -38.77 20.16
CA GLU A 573 -44.31 -38.51 18.86
C GLU A 573 -45.26 -37.33 18.94
N LYS A 574 -46.03 -37.22 20.00
CA LYS A 574 -46.91 -36.06 20.23
C LYS A 574 -46.13 -34.79 20.43
N LEU A 575 -45.03 -34.83 21.20
CA LEU A 575 -44.13 -33.67 21.37
C LEU A 575 -43.51 -33.26 20.05
N SER A 576 -43.12 -34.21 19.17
CA SER A 576 -42.65 -33.91 17.81
C SER A 576 -43.73 -33.19 16.98
N GLN A 577 -44.99 -33.62 17.03
CA GLN A 577 -46.10 -32.97 16.35
C GLN A 577 -46.36 -31.54 16.90
N ASP A 578 -46.25 -31.35 18.21
CA ASP A 578 -46.39 -30.03 18.83
C ASP A 578 -45.27 -29.09 18.37
N PHE A 579 -44.03 -29.54 18.32
CA PHE A 579 -42.91 -28.76 17.75
C PHE A 579 -43.11 -28.44 16.27
N LYS A 580 -43.66 -29.40 15.48
CA LYS A 580 -44.01 -29.13 14.08
C LYS A 580 -45.09 -28.05 13.93
N SER A 581 -46.11 -28.06 14.78
CA SER A 581 -47.20 -27.09 14.79
C SER A 581 -46.65 -25.70 15.17
N LEU A 582 -45.82 -25.62 16.21
CA LEU A 582 -45.15 -24.38 16.60
C LEU A 582 -44.19 -23.88 15.51
N ALA A 583 -43.40 -24.74 14.88
CA ALA A 583 -42.55 -24.36 13.77
C ALA A 583 -43.34 -23.73 12.62
N THR A 584 -44.51 -24.34 12.31
CA THR A 584 -45.40 -23.80 11.28
C THR A 584 -45.98 -22.45 11.65
N ALA A 585 -46.38 -22.22 12.90
CA ALA A 585 -46.83 -20.93 13.39
C ALA A 585 -45.73 -19.87 13.30
N PHE A 586 -44.48 -20.21 13.66
CA PHE A 586 -43.34 -19.30 13.58
C PHE A 586 -42.83 -19.08 12.14
N ASN A 587 -43.15 -19.97 11.18
CA ASN A 587 -42.86 -19.68 9.77
C ASN A 587 -43.68 -18.49 9.21
N GLN A 588 -44.83 -18.18 9.84
CA GLN A 588 -45.58 -16.98 9.53
C GLN A 588 -44.99 -15.69 10.17
N LYS A 589 -43.95 -15.85 11.02
CA LYS A 589 -43.19 -14.76 11.66
C LYS A 589 -41.74 -14.81 11.18
N PRO A 590 -41.44 -14.34 9.98
CA PRO A 590 -40.13 -14.55 9.34
C PRO A 590 -38.96 -13.97 10.15
N ASN A 591 -39.19 -12.98 11.00
CA ASN A 591 -38.18 -12.28 11.80
C ASN A 591 -38.15 -12.75 13.26
N ALA A 592 -38.66 -13.95 13.58
CA ALA A 592 -38.62 -14.53 14.91
C ALA A 592 -37.27 -15.25 15.14
N TYR A 593 -36.39 -14.62 15.89
CA TYR A 593 -35.07 -15.12 16.28
C TYR A 593 -35.01 -15.34 17.79
N LEU A 594 -34.31 -16.37 18.23
CA LEU A 594 -34.09 -16.65 19.65
C LEU A 594 -32.65 -17.15 19.88
N TYR A 595 -31.95 -16.54 20.80
CA TYR A 595 -30.72 -17.03 21.40
C TYR A 595 -31.00 -17.45 22.84
N SER A 596 -30.50 -18.62 23.21
CA SER A 596 -30.54 -19.11 24.58
C SER A 596 -29.19 -19.71 24.96
N ASP A 597 -28.61 -19.25 26.08
CA ASP A 597 -27.33 -19.78 26.57
C ASP A 597 -27.43 -21.29 26.85
N ALA A 598 -28.60 -21.76 27.28
CA ALA A 598 -28.86 -23.21 27.47
C ALA A 598 -28.76 -23.99 26.16
N LEU A 599 -29.26 -23.45 25.06
CA LEU A 599 -29.17 -24.05 23.73
C LEU A 599 -27.74 -23.98 23.18
N ALA A 600 -27.08 -22.87 23.35
CA ALA A 600 -25.70 -22.65 22.88
C ALA A 600 -24.68 -23.55 23.63
N SER A 601 -24.91 -23.81 24.95
CA SER A 601 -24.02 -24.66 25.73
C SER A 601 -24.04 -26.12 25.27
N GLN A 602 -25.15 -26.57 24.65
CA GLN A 602 -25.35 -27.96 24.18
C GLN A 602 -25.11 -28.07 22.66
N ASN A 603 -25.06 -26.96 21.94
CA ASN A 603 -24.84 -26.98 20.50
C ASN A 603 -23.48 -26.31 20.17
N PRO A 604 -22.43 -27.14 19.90
CA PRO A 604 -21.11 -26.64 19.56
C PRO A 604 -21.12 -25.68 18.36
N LEU A 605 -22.02 -25.87 17.40
CA LEU A 605 -22.16 -25.01 16.23
C LEU A 605 -22.56 -23.59 16.65
N LEU A 606 -23.61 -23.42 17.48
CA LEU A 606 -24.06 -22.11 17.97
C LEU A 606 -22.97 -21.41 18.77
N LYS A 607 -22.27 -22.15 19.61
CA LYS A 607 -21.15 -21.62 20.40
C LYS A 607 -19.97 -21.15 19.51
N ASN A 608 -19.68 -21.90 18.45
CA ASN A 608 -18.65 -21.51 17.49
C ASN A 608 -19.08 -20.28 16.68
N LEU A 609 -20.35 -20.20 16.26
CA LEU A 609 -20.88 -19.01 15.55
C LEU A 609 -20.86 -17.77 16.45
N GLU A 610 -21.23 -17.91 17.73
CA GLU A 610 -21.11 -16.82 18.69
C GLU A 610 -19.65 -16.32 18.74
N LYS A 611 -18.68 -17.17 18.94
CA LYS A 611 -17.26 -16.82 19.00
C LYS A 611 -16.76 -16.14 17.72
N ILE A 612 -17.21 -16.61 16.55
CA ILE A 612 -16.79 -16.06 15.27
C ILE A 612 -17.37 -14.66 15.04
N PHE A 613 -18.64 -14.45 15.35
CA PHE A 613 -19.36 -13.26 14.93
C PHE A 613 -19.63 -12.26 16.06
N VAL A 614 -19.55 -12.66 17.31
CA VAL A 614 -19.93 -11.83 18.46
C VAL A 614 -18.80 -11.79 19.49
N SER A 615 -18.53 -10.63 20.04
CA SER A 615 -17.50 -10.44 21.07
C SER A 615 -17.87 -11.14 22.39
N SER A 616 -16.88 -11.40 23.22
CA SER A 616 -17.06 -12.09 24.50
C SER A 616 -18.02 -11.37 25.45
N ASP A 617 -18.08 -10.02 25.36
CA ASP A 617 -18.99 -9.16 26.13
C ASP A 617 -20.39 -9.03 25.49
N LYS A 618 -20.62 -9.66 24.34
CA LYS A 618 -21.85 -9.67 23.56
C LYS A 618 -22.33 -8.27 23.10
N THR A 619 -21.45 -7.27 23.11
CA THR A 619 -21.79 -5.88 22.71
C THR A 619 -21.36 -5.55 21.28
N THR A 620 -20.42 -6.29 20.71
CA THR A 620 -19.89 -6.05 19.37
C THR A 620 -20.13 -7.25 18.47
N THR A 621 -20.60 -7.02 17.24
CA THR A 621 -20.70 -8.07 16.22
C THR A 621 -19.94 -7.69 14.98
N ARG A 622 -19.48 -8.69 14.26
CA ARG A 622 -18.89 -8.55 12.92
C ARG A 622 -19.70 -9.31 11.88
N LEU A 623 -19.75 -8.76 10.69
CA LEU A 623 -20.32 -9.40 9.53
C LEU A 623 -19.22 -9.48 8.46
N TYR A 624 -19.26 -10.54 7.66
CA TYR A 624 -18.41 -10.67 6.48
C TYR A 624 -19.27 -10.41 5.23
N VAL A 625 -18.90 -9.37 4.48
CA VAL A 625 -19.56 -9.03 3.21
C VAL A 625 -18.67 -9.52 2.07
N ILE A 626 -19.20 -10.42 1.29
CA ILE A 626 -18.54 -11.07 0.16
C ILE A 626 -18.89 -10.29 -1.10
N LEU A 627 -17.88 -9.73 -1.76
CA LEU A 627 -18.04 -8.98 -3.01
C LEU A 627 -18.07 -9.92 -4.23
N LYS A 628 -18.81 -9.52 -5.29
CA LYS A 628 -18.82 -10.21 -6.59
C LYS A 628 -17.61 -9.84 -7.44
N ASP A 629 -17.22 -8.56 -7.36
CA ASP A 629 -16.15 -7.99 -8.18
C ASP A 629 -14.78 -8.24 -7.54
N ASP A 630 -13.74 -8.15 -8.36
CA ASP A 630 -12.35 -8.21 -7.92
C ASP A 630 -12.09 -7.20 -6.79
N PRO A 631 -11.56 -7.63 -5.63
CA PRO A 631 -11.34 -6.78 -4.45
C PRO A 631 -10.51 -5.51 -4.70
N TYR A 632 -9.70 -5.49 -5.74
CA TYR A 632 -8.84 -4.36 -6.11
C TYR A 632 -9.41 -3.50 -7.24
N SER A 633 -10.65 -3.78 -7.68
CA SER A 633 -11.29 -3.04 -8.77
C SER A 633 -11.96 -1.75 -8.30
N ASP A 634 -12.06 -0.76 -9.19
CA ASP A 634 -12.84 0.47 -8.95
C ASP A 634 -14.32 0.20 -8.65
N LYS A 635 -14.88 -0.91 -9.17
CA LYS A 635 -16.25 -1.33 -8.87
C LYS A 635 -16.36 -1.76 -7.41
N ALA A 636 -15.43 -2.59 -6.93
CA ALA A 636 -15.39 -3.02 -5.54
C ALA A 636 -15.25 -1.82 -4.58
N PHE A 637 -14.41 -0.84 -4.91
CA PHE A 637 -14.26 0.38 -4.09
C PHE A 637 -15.56 1.20 -4.02
N LYS A 638 -16.28 1.35 -5.13
CA LYS A 638 -17.59 1.99 -5.15
C LYS A 638 -18.61 1.21 -4.32
N THR A 639 -18.58 -0.12 -4.39
CA THR A 639 -19.44 -0.99 -3.57
C THR A 639 -19.16 -0.79 -2.08
N VAL A 640 -17.88 -0.64 -1.66
CA VAL A 640 -17.54 -0.32 -0.26
C VAL A 640 -18.15 1.00 0.19
N ILE A 641 -18.07 2.04 -0.64
CA ILE A 641 -18.68 3.35 -0.32
C ILE A 641 -20.20 3.19 -0.17
N THR A 642 -20.87 2.47 -1.09
CA THR A 642 -22.31 2.21 -1.01
C THR A 642 -22.67 1.40 0.24
N ILE A 643 -21.85 0.41 0.61
CA ILE A 643 -22.04 -0.38 1.83
C ILE A 643 -22.00 0.52 3.06
N ARG A 644 -21.03 1.44 3.16
CA ARG A 644 -20.92 2.40 4.27
C ARG A 644 -22.19 3.26 4.41
N GLU A 645 -22.65 3.81 3.30
CA GLU A 645 -23.87 4.66 3.26
C GLU A 645 -25.11 3.84 3.64
N LYS A 646 -25.30 2.65 3.06
CA LYS A 646 -26.45 1.80 3.31
C LYS A 646 -26.46 1.19 4.70
N LEU A 647 -25.29 0.84 5.24
CA LEU A 647 -25.14 0.38 6.62
C LEU A 647 -25.62 1.45 7.61
N HIS A 648 -25.20 2.69 7.42
CA HIS A 648 -25.62 3.79 8.26
C HIS A 648 -27.13 4.04 8.16
N GLN A 649 -27.70 3.97 6.96
CA GLN A 649 -29.15 4.08 6.74
C GLN A 649 -29.90 2.92 7.42
N ALA A 650 -29.48 1.67 7.19
CA ALA A 650 -30.13 0.49 7.76
C ALA A 650 -30.11 0.50 9.30
N LEU A 651 -28.99 0.89 9.91
CA LEU A 651 -28.87 1.05 11.36
C LEU A 651 -29.84 2.11 11.90
N SER A 652 -29.99 3.24 11.23
CA SER A 652 -30.85 4.34 11.68
C SER A 652 -32.34 3.94 11.79
N GLU A 653 -32.73 2.89 11.08
CA GLU A 653 -34.08 2.34 11.07
C GLU A 653 -34.30 1.15 12.04
N THR A 654 -33.34 0.89 12.91
CA THR A 654 -33.34 -0.24 13.86
C THR A 654 -33.08 0.22 15.28
N GLU A 655 -33.20 -0.69 16.23
CA GLU A 655 -32.87 -0.45 17.65
C GLU A 655 -31.36 -0.15 17.83
N LEU A 656 -30.53 -0.57 16.86
CA LEU A 656 -29.07 -0.35 16.85
C LEU A 656 -28.65 1.01 16.26
N LYS A 657 -29.57 1.98 16.16
CA LYS A 657 -29.32 3.32 15.59
C LYS A 657 -28.19 4.11 16.27
N SER A 658 -27.90 3.84 17.53
CA SER A 658 -26.82 4.48 18.30
C SER A 658 -25.52 3.71 18.27
N ALA A 659 -25.48 2.52 17.65
CA ALA A 659 -24.29 1.70 17.57
C ALA A 659 -23.23 2.34 16.68
N ALA A 660 -21.97 2.28 17.13
CA ALA A 660 -20.84 2.63 16.28
C ALA A 660 -20.69 1.55 15.20
N ASN A 661 -20.42 1.98 13.97
CA ASN A 661 -20.31 1.04 12.85
C ASN A 661 -19.13 1.43 11.95
N PHE A 662 -18.44 0.45 11.44
CA PHE A 662 -17.25 0.63 10.60
C PHE A 662 -17.15 -0.50 9.57
N VAL A 663 -16.62 -0.16 8.38
CA VAL A 663 -16.37 -1.11 7.30
C VAL A 663 -14.88 -1.19 7.05
N GLY A 664 -14.30 -2.39 7.19
CA GLY A 664 -12.88 -2.68 7.01
C GLY A 664 -12.65 -3.90 6.13
N GLY A 665 -11.42 -4.40 6.18
CA GLY A 665 -10.93 -5.48 5.32
C GLY A 665 -10.13 -4.95 4.13
N PRO A 666 -9.47 -5.83 3.35
CA PRO A 666 -8.49 -5.40 2.34
C PRO A 666 -9.04 -4.39 1.33
N THR A 667 -10.20 -4.64 0.74
CA THR A 667 -10.83 -3.71 -0.23
C THR A 667 -11.16 -2.36 0.40
N ALA A 668 -11.60 -2.33 1.67
CA ALA A 668 -11.89 -1.10 2.38
C ALA A 668 -10.61 -0.31 2.71
N GLU A 669 -9.50 -0.99 3.02
CA GLU A 669 -8.20 -0.36 3.23
C GLU A 669 -7.73 0.38 1.97
N PHE A 670 -7.83 -0.25 0.80
CA PHE A 670 -7.48 0.41 -0.47
C PHE A 670 -8.46 1.52 -0.86
N THR A 671 -9.75 1.38 -0.50
CA THR A 671 -10.74 2.46 -0.65
C THR A 671 -10.36 3.67 0.21
N ASP A 672 -9.94 3.44 1.45
CA ASP A 672 -9.47 4.50 2.36
C ASP A 672 -8.17 5.14 1.86
N ILE A 673 -7.20 4.35 1.34
CA ILE A 673 -5.98 4.87 0.70
C ILE A 673 -6.36 5.77 -0.47
N GLN A 674 -7.28 5.35 -1.34
CA GLN A 674 -7.74 6.14 -2.48
C GLN A 674 -8.33 7.48 -2.05
N ASP A 675 -9.21 7.49 -1.05
CA ASP A 675 -9.86 8.72 -0.55
C ASP A 675 -8.84 9.67 0.08
N VAL A 676 -7.97 9.15 0.95
CA VAL A 676 -6.92 9.94 1.60
C VAL A 676 -5.95 10.50 0.56
N MET A 677 -5.50 9.70 -0.40
CA MET A 677 -4.57 10.13 -1.44
C MET A 677 -5.16 11.21 -2.36
N ASN A 678 -6.44 11.11 -2.72
CA ASN A 678 -7.11 12.12 -3.53
C ASN A 678 -7.20 13.48 -2.80
N LYS A 679 -7.49 13.46 -1.51
CA LYS A 679 -7.51 14.66 -0.65
C LYS A 679 -6.10 15.25 -0.46
N ASP A 680 -5.11 14.39 -0.23
CA ASP A 680 -3.73 14.79 -0.01
C ASP A 680 -3.09 15.39 -1.27
N PHE A 681 -3.39 14.84 -2.46
CA PHE A 681 -2.84 15.35 -3.71
C PHE A 681 -3.08 16.86 -3.88
N SER A 682 -4.31 17.32 -3.68
CA SER A 682 -4.66 18.74 -3.81
C SER A 682 -3.95 19.61 -2.76
N LYS A 683 -3.87 19.16 -1.51
CA LYS A 683 -3.18 19.90 -0.42
C LYS A 683 -1.68 20.01 -0.69
N VAL A 684 -1.04 18.88 -1.02
CA VAL A 684 0.39 18.83 -1.31
C VAL A 684 0.73 19.69 -2.51
N MET A 685 -0.05 19.62 -3.59
CA MET A 685 0.16 20.42 -4.79
C MET A 685 0.21 21.91 -4.48
N VAL A 686 -0.75 22.43 -3.73
CA VAL A 686 -0.81 23.87 -3.37
C VAL A 686 0.39 24.27 -2.51
N ILE A 687 0.74 23.47 -1.48
CA ILE A 687 1.82 23.81 -0.55
C ILE A 687 3.17 23.73 -1.22
N VAL A 688 3.42 22.72 -2.06
CA VAL A 688 4.68 22.59 -2.81
C VAL A 688 4.85 23.74 -3.80
N VAL A 689 3.80 24.09 -4.55
CA VAL A 689 3.85 25.24 -5.49
C VAL A 689 4.16 26.53 -4.76
N ILE A 690 3.47 26.81 -3.66
CA ILE A 690 3.70 28.03 -2.87
C ILE A 690 5.12 28.02 -2.28
N GLY A 691 5.54 26.91 -1.68
CA GLY A 691 6.87 26.80 -1.07
C GLY A 691 8.00 27.02 -2.06
N VAL A 692 7.96 26.35 -3.21
CA VAL A 692 8.96 26.51 -4.27
C VAL A 692 8.90 27.92 -4.88
N LEU A 693 7.70 28.47 -5.10
CA LEU A 693 7.53 29.81 -5.61
C LEU A 693 8.17 30.87 -4.68
N VAL A 694 7.97 30.74 -3.36
CA VAL A 694 8.59 31.63 -2.36
C VAL A 694 10.12 31.57 -2.45
N VAL A 695 10.69 30.38 -2.52
CA VAL A 695 12.16 30.22 -2.66
C VAL A 695 12.65 30.87 -3.94
N LEU A 696 11.96 30.68 -5.06
CA LEU A 696 12.32 31.29 -6.35
C LEU A 696 12.22 32.82 -6.29
N ILE A 697 11.19 33.38 -5.66
CA ILE A 697 11.02 34.84 -5.49
C ILE A 697 12.19 35.45 -4.71
N ILE A 698 12.55 34.81 -3.58
CA ILE A 698 13.66 35.27 -2.72
C ILE A 698 14.98 35.23 -3.49
N LEU A 699 15.23 34.13 -4.21
CA LEU A 699 16.48 33.93 -4.94
C LEU A 699 16.61 34.85 -6.13
N LEU A 700 15.60 34.90 -7.00
CA LEU A 700 15.62 35.71 -8.23
C LEU A 700 15.33 37.17 -7.95
N ARG A 701 14.83 37.51 -6.75
CA ARG A 701 14.38 38.88 -6.40
C ARG A 701 13.49 39.47 -7.49
N SER A 702 12.56 38.67 -7.98
CA SER A 702 11.59 38.98 -9.03
C SER A 702 10.28 38.25 -8.72
N LEU A 703 9.15 38.81 -9.14
CA LEU A 703 7.84 38.19 -9.07
C LEU A 703 7.48 37.50 -10.40
N ILE A 704 7.82 38.11 -11.53
CA ILE A 704 7.39 37.62 -12.85
C ILE A 704 8.15 36.38 -13.28
N ALA A 705 9.48 36.37 -13.10
CA ALA A 705 10.25 35.18 -13.48
C ALA A 705 9.80 33.90 -12.74
N PRO A 706 9.66 33.85 -11.41
CA PRO A 706 9.14 32.69 -10.69
C PRO A 706 7.77 32.24 -11.17
N LEU A 707 6.85 33.14 -11.46
CA LEU A 707 5.48 32.82 -11.88
C LEU A 707 5.45 32.04 -13.20
N TYR A 708 6.11 32.52 -14.25
CA TYR A 708 6.09 31.80 -15.52
C TYR A 708 6.96 30.54 -15.46
N LEU A 709 8.06 30.52 -14.70
CA LEU A 709 8.86 29.33 -14.50
C LEU A 709 8.02 28.23 -13.84
N MET A 710 7.26 28.58 -12.80
CA MET A 710 6.33 27.62 -12.16
C MET A 710 5.24 27.17 -13.12
N ALA A 711 4.64 28.08 -13.90
CA ALA A 711 3.64 27.74 -14.89
C ALA A 711 4.17 26.76 -15.95
N THR A 712 5.42 26.94 -16.41
CA THR A 712 6.04 26.01 -17.37
C THR A 712 6.32 24.63 -16.76
N VAL A 713 6.68 24.54 -15.49
CA VAL A 713 6.85 23.27 -14.78
C VAL A 713 5.51 22.53 -14.61
N LEU A 714 4.44 23.27 -14.26
CA LEU A 714 3.09 22.68 -14.17
C LEU A 714 2.59 22.18 -15.53
N LEU A 715 2.84 22.92 -16.59
CA LEU A 715 2.53 22.52 -17.95
C LEU A 715 3.32 21.25 -18.35
N SER A 716 4.60 21.17 -18.00
CA SER A 716 5.45 20.00 -18.21
C SER A 716 4.95 18.78 -17.44
N TYR A 717 4.54 18.97 -16.19
CA TYR A 717 3.95 17.91 -15.38
C TYR A 717 2.70 17.31 -16.03
N GLY A 718 1.74 18.16 -16.43
CA GLY A 718 0.52 17.69 -17.06
C GLY A 718 0.77 17.00 -18.41
N ALA A 719 1.70 17.52 -19.22
CA ALA A 719 2.13 16.87 -20.44
C ALA A 719 2.77 15.50 -20.17
N THR A 720 3.60 15.41 -19.15
CA THR A 720 4.27 14.16 -18.75
C THR A 720 3.26 13.09 -18.30
N ILE A 721 2.33 13.44 -17.41
CA ILE A 721 1.26 12.51 -17.00
C ILE A 721 0.47 12.01 -18.20
N GLY A 722 0.10 12.91 -19.12
CA GLY A 722 -0.62 12.53 -20.33
C GLY A 722 0.16 11.55 -21.22
N ILE A 723 1.45 11.83 -21.46
CA ILE A 723 2.34 10.94 -22.23
C ILE A 723 2.47 9.59 -21.55
N VAL A 724 2.70 9.57 -20.24
CA VAL A 724 2.91 8.37 -19.43
C VAL A 724 1.65 7.53 -19.36
N THR A 725 0.48 8.15 -19.16
CA THR A 725 -0.81 7.46 -19.22
C THR A 725 -1.01 6.79 -20.56
N TRP A 726 -0.79 7.53 -21.65
CA TRP A 726 -0.92 6.96 -22.99
C TRP A 726 0.07 5.81 -23.23
N LEU A 727 1.32 5.95 -22.81
CA LEU A 727 2.35 4.91 -22.93
C LEU A 727 1.96 3.63 -22.18
N PHE A 728 1.58 3.76 -20.91
CA PHE A 728 1.31 2.58 -20.09
C PHE A 728 -0.03 1.91 -20.43
N GLN A 729 -1.09 2.69 -20.67
CA GLN A 729 -2.40 2.11 -20.94
C GLN A 729 -2.58 1.65 -22.40
N ASN A 730 -2.08 2.42 -23.38
CA ASN A 730 -2.35 2.12 -24.79
C ASN A 730 -1.22 1.36 -25.49
N ILE A 731 0.05 1.56 -25.10
CA ILE A 731 1.18 0.83 -25.73
C ILE A 731 1.52 -0.42 -24.92
N LEU A 732 1.65 -0.32 -23.60
CA LEU A 732 2.06 -1.42 -22.75
C LEU A 732 0.87 -2.25 -22.23
N GLY A 733 -0.38 -1.83 -22.48
CA GLY A 733 -1.59 -2.57 -22.15
C GLY A 733 -1.88 -2.71 -20.65
N TYR A 734 -1.39 -1.77 -19.83
CA TYR A 734 -1.65 -1.79 -18.40
C TYR A 734 -3.06 -1.27 -18.09
N SER A 735 -3.71 -1.81 -17.07
CA SER A 735 -5.04 -1.37 -16.62
C SER A 735 -5.07 0.09 -16.13
N GLY A 736 -3.93 0.60 -15.64
CA GLY A 736 -3.77 1.96 -15.15
C GLY A 736 -2.33 2.28 -14.78
N ILE A 737 -2.12 3.50 -14.29
CA ILE A 737 -0.88 3.90 -13.65
C ILE A 737 -1.01 3.70 -12.14
N SER A 738 0.09 3.36 -11.46
CA SER A 738 0.06 3.20 -10.00
C SER A 738 -0.41 4.50 -9.32
N TYR A 739 -1.26 4.37 -8.31
CA TYR A 739 -1.93 5.49 -7.62
C TYR A 739 -0.98 6.53 -7.03
N ILE A 740 0.25 6.14 -6.72
CA ILE A 740 1.27 7.01 -6.12
C ILE A 740 1.97 7.92 -7.16
N ILE A 741 1.92 7.54 -8.45
CA ILE A 741 2.65 8.25 -9.51
C ILE A 741 2.27 9.73 -9.59
N PRO A 742 0.99 10.12 -9.62
CA PRO A 742 0.64 11.53 -9.79
C PRO A 742 1.27 12.44 -8.74
N ILE A 743 1.27 12.04 -7.48
CA ILE A 743 1.83 12.87 -6.39
C ILE A 743 3.35 12.88 -6.38
N LEU A 744 4.00 11.72 -6.55
CA LEU A 744 5.46 11.65 -6.56
C LEU A 744 6.05 12.33 -7.80
N LEU A 745 5.48 12.08 -8.98
CA LEU A 745 5.92 12.73 -10.21
C LEU A 745 5.75 14.25 -10.12
N PHE A 746 4.63 14.73 -9.57
CA PHE A 746 4.39 16.15 -9.36
C PHE A 746 5.51 16.77 -8.51
N VAL A 747 5.76 16.23 -7.34
CA VAL A 747 6.76 16.79 -6.42
C VAL A 747 8.17 16.66 -6.98
N LEU A 748 8.51 15.54 -7.61
CA LEU A 748 9.83 15.36 -8.25
C LEU A 748 10.04 16.34 -9.40
N LEU A 749 9.07 16.51 -10.29
CA LEU A 749 9.22 17.47 -11.40
C LEU A 749 9.24 18.92 -10.94
N VAL A 750 8.41 19.29 -9.96
CA VAL A 750 8.42 20.66 -9.41
C VAL A 750 9.73 20.95 -8.69
N ALA A 751 10.19 20.02 -7.85
CA ALA A 751 11.42 20.17 -7.08
C ALA A 751 12.67 20.21 -7.98
N LEU A 752 12.85 19.21 -8.85
CA LEU A 752 14.01 19.07 -9.72
C LEU A 752 13.92 19.97 -10.97
N GLY A 753 12.71 20.24 -11.48
CA GLY A 753 12.50 21.14 -12.61
C GLY A 753 12.79 22.60 -12.25
N ALA A 754 12.41 23.03 -11.03
CA ALA A 754 12.71 24.38 -10.55
C ALA A 754 14.22 24.62 -10.41
N ASP A 755 14.98 23.59 -10.02
CA ASP A 755 16.40 23.64 -9.76
C ASP A 755 17.20 24.15 -10.96
N TYR A 756 17.06 23.54 -12.08
CA TYR A 756 17.76 23.96 -13.29
C TYR A 756 17.26 25.31 -13.86
N ASN A 757 15.99 25.65 -13.64
CA ASN A 757 15.46 26.96 -13.98
C ASN A 757 16.15 28.06 -13.18
N ILE A 758 16.58 27.78 -11.94
CA ILE A 758 17.40 28.65 -11.11
C ILE A 758 18.76 28.89 -11.77
N PHE A 759 19.46 27.84 -12.22
CA PHE A 759 20.76 27.96 -12.86
C PHE A 759 20.69 28.83 -14.14
N LEU A 760 19.74 28.55 -15.02
CA LEU A 760 19.54 29.30 -16.24
C LEU A 760 19.17 30.76 -15.94
N SER A 761 18.17 31.02 -15.10
CA SER A 761 17.71 32.38 -14.78
C SER A 761 18.74 33.19 -14.04
N SER A 762 19.52 32.59 -13.13
CA SER A 762 20.64 33.27 -12.45
C SER A 762 21.71 33.73 -13.47
N ARG A 763 22.01 32.86 -14.45
CA ARG A 763 22.96 33.22 -15.53
C ARG A 763 22.40 34.28 -16.46
N ILE A 764 21.14 34.22 -16.85
CA ILE A 764 20.48 35.26 -17.62
C ILE A 764 20.57 36.61 -16.88
N LYS A 765 20.34 36.62 -15.56
CA LYS A 765 20.45 37.80 -14.72
C LYS A 765 21.87 38.36 -14.67
N GLU A 766 22.88 37.50 -14.56
CA GLU A 766 24.30 37.88 -14.56
C GLU A 766 24.70 38.51 -15.90
N GLU A 767 24.40 37.87 -17.03
CA GLU A 767 24.77 38.35 -18.36
C GLU A 767 23.96 39.62 -18.78
N SER A 768 22.69 39.74 -18.35
CA SER A 768 21.86 40.90 -18.57
C SER A 768 22.27 42.16 -17.76
N ARG A 769 23.18 42.01 -16.79
CA ARG A 769 23.82 43.14 -16.10
C ARG A 769 24.99 43.74 -16.89
N ILE A 770 25.57 42.95 -17.77
CA ILE A 770 26.77 43.32 -18.57
C ILE A 770 26.34 43.75 -19.97
N SER A 771 25.27 43.15 -20.50
CA SER A 771 24.77 43.44 -21.86
C SER A 771 23.26 43.74 -21.84
N ASP A 772 22.66 44.03 -23.00
CA ASP A 772 21.20 44.15 -23.11
C ASP A 772 20.49 42.85 -22.83
N PRO A 773 19.22 42.83 -22.38
CA PRO A 773 18.50 41.64 -21.98
C PRO A 773 18.45 40.52 -23.03
N LEU A 774 18.31 40.88 -24.32
CA LEU A 774 18.23 39.91 -25.41
C LEU A 774 19.58 39.20 -25.61
N THR A 775 20.66 39.96 -25.65
CA THR A 775 22.03 39.41 -25.71
C THR A 775 22.37 38.63 -24.48
N GLY A 776 21.94 39.08 -23.29
CA GLY A 776 22.09 38.36 -22.03
C GLY A 776 21.44 36.98 -22.04
N ILE A 777 20.20 36.84 -22.52
CA ILE A 777 19.49 35.57 -22.67
C ILE A 777 20.22 34.66 -23.63
N LYS A 778 20.68 35.17 -24.77
CA LYS A 778 21.40 34.42 -25.80
C LYS A 778 22.71 33.82 -25.28
N VAL A 779 23.53 34.64 -24.64
CA VAL A 779 24.83 34.24 -24.08
C VAL A 779 24.65 33.27 -22.91
N ALA A 780 23.67 33.51 -22.04
CA ALA A 780 23.37 32.59 -20.95
C ALA A 780 22.95 31.22 -21.45
N SER A 781 22.04 31.16 -22.44
CA SER A 781 21.58 29.88 -23.02
C SER A 781 22.71 29.14 -23.74
N GLU A 782 23.64 29.85 -24.42
CA GLU A 782 24.82 29.25 -25.06
C GLU A 782 25.79 28.65 -24.02
N LYS A 783 26.13 29.40 -22.96
CA LYS A 783 27.10 29.00 -21.95
C LYS A 783 26.61 27.89 -21.01
N THR A 784 25.32 27.86 -20.68
CA THR A 784 24.76 26.94 -19.70
C THR A 784 24.10 25.71 -20.36
N GLY A 785 23.71 25.80 -21.63
CA GLY A 785 22.93 24.78 -22.30
C GLY A 785 23.58 23.40 -22.28
N ALA A 786 24.87 23.30 -22.59
CA ALA A 786 25.58 22.03 -22.62
C ALA A 786 25.65 21.35 -21.22
N ILE A 787 25.89 22.13 -20.16
CA ILE A 787 26.00 21.64 -18.79
C ILE A 787 24.62 21.18 -18.31
N ILE A 788 23.61 22.02 -18.49
CA ILE A 788 22.23 21.69 -18.07
C ILE A 788 21.71 20.45 -18.79
N THR A 789 22.04 20.29 -20.09
CA THR A 789 21.65 19.09 -20.83
C THR A 789 22.38 17.85 -20.31
N ALA A 790 23.66 17.95 -20.01
CA ALA A 790 24.40 16.84 -19.42
C ALA A 790 23.79 16.40 -18.07
N CYS A 791 23.46 17.35 -17.20
CA CYS A 791 22.77 17.13 -15.94
C CYS A 791 21.40 16.47 -16.17
N GLY A 792 20.58 17.01 -17.09
CA GLY A 792 19.26 16.45 -17.39
C GLY A 792 19.33 15.02 -17.94
N ILE A 793 20.34 14.68 -18.74
CA ILE A 793 20.55 13.32 -19.24
C ILE A 793 20.99 12.39 -18.12
N ILE A 794 21.87 12.82 -17.22
CA ILE A 794 22.29 12.01 -16.06
C ILE A 794 21.08 11.74 -15.16
N LEU A 795 20.34 12.79 -14.80
CA LEU A 795 19.18 12.67 -13.91
C LEU A 795 18.07 11.82 -14.54
N ALA A 796 17.72 12.07 -15.80
CA ALA A 796 16.74 11.23 -16.50
C ALA A 796 17.21 9.78 -16.63
N GLY A 797 18.51 9.58 -16.91
CA GLY A 797 19.12 8.26 -16.98
C GLY A 797 19.07 7.52 -15.65
N THR A 798 19.39 8.18 -14.53
CA THR A 798 19.33 7.55 -13.21
C THR A 798 17.90 7.14 -12.86
N PHE A 799 16.89 7.96 -13.12
CA PHE A 799 15.50 7.56 -12.95
C PHE A 799 15.08 6.45 -13.93
N ALA A 800 15.57 6.47 -15.18
CA ALA A 800 15.28 5.44 -16.16
C ALA A 800 15.81 4.05 -15.74
N THR A 801 16.85 3.97 -14.90
CA THR A 801 17.34 2.69 -14.36
C THR A 801 16.31 1.97 -13.50
N MET A 802 15.36 2.68 -12.92
CA MET A 802 14.24 2.07 -12.20
C MET A 802 13.32 1.24 -13.14
N ALA A 803 13.39 1.45 -14.45
CA ALA A 803 12.65 0.62 -15.41
C ALA A 803 13.09 -0.87 -15.35
N PHE A 804 14.28 -1.16 -14.84
CA PHE A 804 14.75 -2.52 -14.59
C PHE A 804 14.25 -3.13 -13.28
N ALA A 805 13.55 -2.36 -12.46
CA ALA A 805 12.94 -2.86 -11.23
C ALA A 805 11.85 -3.89 -11.55
N PRO A 806 11.82 -5.06 -10.88
CA PRO A 806 10.75 -6.04 -11.01
C PRO A 806 9.38 -5.48 -10.61
N LEU A 807 9.33 -4.59 -9.62
CA LEU A 807 8.10 -3.94 -9.21
C LEU A 807 7.65 -2.91 -10.24
N ARG A 808 6.42 -3.10 -10.73
CA ARG A 808 5.80 -2.27 -11.76
C ARG A 808 5.68 -0.81 -11.34
N MET A 809 5.29 -0.54 -10.09
CA MET A 809 5.19 0.81 -9.56
C MET A 809 6.51 1.57 -9.65
N LEU A 810 7.63 0.96 -9.21
CA LEU A 810 8.96 1.58 -9.28
C LEU A 810 9.40 1.81 -10.73
N SER A 811 9.15 0.83 -11.60
CA SER A 811 9.42 0.93 -13.03
C SER A 811 8.62 2.07 -13.68
N GLN A 812 7.34 2.19 -13.35
CA GLN A 812 6.48 3.25 -13.86
C GLN A 812 6.92 4.65 -13.35
N VAL A 813 7.23 4.78 -12.06
CA VAL A 813 7.71 6.05 -11.49
C VAL A 813 9.01 6.48 -12.15
N GLY A 814 9.98 5.55 -12.26
CA GLY A 814 11.27 5.85 -12.87
C GLY A 814 11.14 6.32 -14.31
N LEU A 815 10.35 5.62 -15.12
CA LEU A 815 10.13 5.99 -16.52
C LEU A 815 9.35 7.31 -16.65
N ALA A 816 8.33 7.52 -15.80
CA ALA A 816 7.56 8.75 -15.79
C ALA A 816 8.43 9.99 -15.47
N VAL A 817 9.27 9.86 -14.44
CA VAL A 817 10.19 10.93 -14.05
C VAL A 817 11.25 11.17 -15.13
N ALA A 818 11.80 10.10 -15.72
CA ALA A 818 12.77 10.23 -16.81
C ALA A 818 12.17 10.97 -18.02
N VAL A 819 10.96 10.62 -18.46
CA VAL A 819 10.26 11.31 -19.54
C VAL A 819 10.02 12.79 -19.18
N GLY A 820 9.56 13.07 -17.97
CA GLY A 820 9.32 14.44 -17.51
C GLY A 820 10.59 15.30 -17.48
N ILE A 821 11.71 14.74 -16.97
CA ILE A 821 13.01 15.44 -16.95
C ILE A 821 13.54 15.70 -18.37
N LEU A 822 13.41 14.73 -19.29
CA LEU A 822 13.81 14.92 -20.69
C LEU A 822 12.96 16.01 -21.36
N LEU A 823 11.64 15.96 -21.15
CA LEU A 823 10.73 16.99 -21.66
C LEU A 823 11.09 18.38 -21.12
N ASP A 824 11.34 18.46 -19.82
CA ASP A 824 11.76 19.71 -19.18
C ASP A 824 13.13 20.19 -19.69
N THR A 825 14.10 19.31 -19.86
CA THR A 825 15.45 19.66 -20.29
C THR A 825 15.51 20.10 -21.75
N PHE A 826 14.85 19.37 -22.66
CA PHE A 826 15.00 19.63 -24.11
C PHE A 826 13.92 20.54 -24.68
N VAL A 827 12.74 20.61 -24.08
CA VAL A 827 11.62 21.40 -24.59
C VAL A 827 11.40 22.65 -23.74
N VAL A 828 11.17 22.46 -22.44
CA VAL A 828 10.80 23.60 -21.58
C VAL A 828 11.99 24.54 -21.40
N ARG A 829 13.14 24.05 -20.98
CA ARG A 829 14.32 24.87 -20.68
C ARG A 829 15.07 25.32 -21.90
N ALA A 830 15.25 24.43 -22.88
CA ALA A 830 16.03 24.76 -24.04
C ALA A 830 15.29 25.73 -24.97
N ILE A 831 13.96 25.68 -24.98
CA ILE A 831 13.13 26.40 -25.95
C ILE A 831 12.13 27.36 -25.29
N LEU A 832 11.24 26.82 -24.42
CA LEU A 832 10.10 27.61 -23.91
C LEU A 832 10.51 28.74 -22.98
N VAL A 833 11.34 28.45 -21.98
CA VAL A 833 11.78 29.40 -20.96
C VAL A 833 12.57 30.56 -21.60
N PRO A 834 13.58 30.35 -22.47
CA PRO A 834 14.26 31.45 -23.15
C PRO A 834 13.34 32.25 -24.09
N ALA A 835 12.37 31.61 -24.74
CA ALA A 835 11.38 32.27 -25.57
C ALA A 835 10.49 33.22 -24.75
N ILE A 836 9.93 32.75 -23.60
CA ILE A 836 9.11 33.58 -22.71
C ILE A 836 9.96 34.73 -22.11
N ALA A 837 11.18 34.41 -21.63
CA ALA A 837 12.09 35.44 -21.10
C ALA A 837 12.40 36.53 -22.13
N THR A 838 12.56 36.17 -23.42
CA THR A 838 12.75 37.08 -24.52
C THR A 838 11.53 37.99 -24.74
N LEU A 839 10.32 37.44 -24.70
CA LEU A 839 9.07 38.18 -24.84
C LEU A 839 8.85 39.17 -23.69
N LEU A 840 9.23 38.81 -22.48
CA LEU A 840 9.10 39.65 -21.28
C LEU A 840 10.21 40.72 -21.19
N GLY A 841 11.39 40.46 -21.73
CA GLY A 841 12.51 41.41 -21.75
C GLY A 841 12.83 41.99 -20.37
N LYS A 842 12.73 43.32 -20.19
CA LYS A 842 13.02 43.98 -18.91
C LYS A 842 12.01 43.64 -17.80
N TRP A 843 10.77 43.29 -18.14
CA TRP A 843 9.71 42.94 -17.19
C TRP A 843 10.00 41.63 -16.45
N ASN A 844 10.84 40.75 -17.03
CA ASN A 844 11.26 39.49 -16.43
C ASN A 844 11.78 39.65 -14.99
N TRP A 845 12.36 40.79 -14.65
CA TRP A 845 12.99 41.02 -13.34
C TRP A 845 12.18 41.93 -12.40
N TRP A 846 10.96 42.36 -12.78
CA TRP A 846 10.12 43.17 -11.91
C TRP A 846 9.85 42.51 -10.55
N PRO A 847 9.95 43.24 -9.41
CA PRO A 847 10.17 44.67 -9.24
C PRO A 847 11.67 45.08 -9.19
N SER A 848 12.61 44.14 -9.21
CA SER A 848 14.04 44.50 -9.17
C SER A 848 14.50 45.16 -10.50
N LYS A 849 15.26 46.26 -10.39
CA LYS A 849 15.87 46.89 -11.55
C LYS A 849 17.19 46.18 -11.85
N VAL A 850 17.37 45.64 -13.05
CA VAL A 850 18.69 45.29 -13.58
C VAL A 850 19.40 46.60 -13.90
N ARG A 851 20.30 47.02 -13.00
CA ARG A 851 21.15 48.23 -13.31
C ARG A 851 22.04 47.85 -14.50
N LYS A 852 22.14 48.84 -15.50
CA LYS A 852 23.18 48.84 -16.50
C LYS A 852 24.55 48.85 -15.85
#